data_df217395d4c2133a44f05df2eb0d4a5d
#
_entry.id   df217395d4c2133a44f05df2eb0d4a5d
#
_cell.length_a   1.000
_cell.length_b   1.000
_cell.length_c   1.000
_cell.angle_alpha   90.00
_cell.angle_beta   90.00
_cell.angle_gamma   90.00
#
_symmetry.space_group_name_H-M   'P 1'
#
loop_
_entity.id
_entity.type
_entity.pdbx_description
1 polymer ?
#
loop_
_entity_poly.entity_id
_entity_poly.type
_entity_poly.pdbx_seq_one_letter_code
_entity_poly.pdbx_strand_id
1 'polypeptide(L)'
;MSLCCQKDERRDAVRRLKGWNGIDYIEVDDSQRTLRVYFLGKLPPELHENKPGIERFLRIEGGHRVKDIRILDVDPVVEADPEKDDFLNIELDKYGDHSTYTLRLVGVKHIDPRYDHVDFSFKINCPSDLDCAPACQCEPPLPPEPDINYLAKDYASFRQLILDRLSLLVPDWKERHVPDLGIALVELLAYAGDYLSYYQDAVATEAYLDTARQRISVRRHARLVDYVLHEGCNARTWVSLEVEDNLKLDPAKIAFITGSTGALATKPAVIQWEDLSDVLRHEYEVFEPLLADRSRPLEVRAAHTKILFYTWGDKECCLERGSTSATLLDRKRALQLERGDVLIFEEVLGARTGLPEDADPARRQAVRLTRVKRGDDPAVKTDGSPTPYLEVEWGPEDALRFPFCVSAIGRSPDCRYLENISVARGNVLLVDHGRTLDPEDLGEVPTLSTDAICECAETPSEIQYVAGKFRPHLRRVPLTFRAALPADAPHFVPAVSLLDQDVRSALPQVKLESTPAAPWESRFDLIESFSNENHFVVEIDNDGVAHLRFGDGELGNQPPAGMSFTGTYRIGNGKAGNVGADSISRLVLRKTKLDLGSGSITIRNPLPARGGTEPEPIVEAKLMAPRTFRKTIQRAIIAQDYEEIAERNRKVQNASAALVWTGSWYEADVAIDPFGDETPEEELLTEIEGYLYNFRKIGHDLHVKPARYVPLDLKLEVCALPHYQRAHIKAELLEIFSNRVLTGGRKGFFHPDNLTFGEGIYLSRIIAAGQKVQGVECVTAVRFQRLYESTRNEIENGLLPVRNNEIPQLDNDPNYPERGQLEIVVRGGR
;
A
#
# COMPACT_ATOMS: atom_id res chain seq x y z
N MET A 1 27.00 -9.67 -25.64
CA MET A 1 27.88 -8.99 -26.64
C MET A 1 28.87 -10.01 -27.19
N SER A 2 28.59 -10.56 -28.34
CA SER A 2 29.58 -11.36 -29.06
C SER A 2 30.60 -10.38 -29.65
N LEU A 3 31.84 -10.52 -29.25
CA LEU A 3 32.92 -9.80 -29.92
C LEU A 3 32.94 -10.26 -31.39
N CYS A 4 32.56 -9.42 -32.32
CA CYS A 4 32.77 -9.59 -33.74
C CYS A 4 34.28 -9.43 -34.02
N CYS A 5 35.07 -10.47 -33.78
CA CYS A 5 36.40 -10.53 -34.24
C CYS A 5 36.38 -11.05 -35.67
N GLN A 6 36.97 -10.34 -36.60
CA GLN A 6 37.27 -10.88 -37.92
C GLN A 6 38.17 -12.13 -37.74
N LYS A 7 37.66 -13.29 -38.15
CA LYS A 7 38.29 -14.60 -37.85
C LYS A 7 39.36 -15.01 -38.89
N ASP A 8 39.64 -14.20 -39.89
CA ASP A 8 40.49 -14.57 -41.04
C ASP A 8 41.90 -14.98 -40.65
N GLU A 9 42.53 -14.27 -39.74
CA GLU A 9 43.88 -14.63 -39.30
C GLU A 9 43.93 -15.99 -38.58
N ARG A 10 42.91 -16.31 -37.77
CA ARG A 10 42.84 -17.60 -37.09
C ARG A 10 42.48 -18.74 -38.07
N ARG A 11 41.61 -18.47 -39.00
CA ARG A 11 41.22 -19.39 -40.09
C ARG A 11 42.45 -19.82 -40.88
N ASP A 12 43.29 -18.87 -41.33
CA ASP A 12 44.55 -19.10 -42.01
C ASP A 12 45.57 -19.85 -41.13
N ALA A 13 45.63 -19.52 -39.84
CA ALA A 13 46.52 -20.21 -38.91
C ALA A 13 46.12 -21.69 -38.74
N VAL A 14 44.82 -22.02 -38.63
CA VAL A 14 44.34 -23.41 -38.54
C VAL A 14 44.60 -24.15 -39.84
N ARG A 15 44.37 -23.55 -41.01
CA ARG A 15 44.69 -24.15 -42.35
C ARG A 15 46.20 -24.48 -42.53
N ARG A 16 47.09 -23.70 -41.91
CA ARG A 16 48.54 -23.93 -41.96
C ARG A 16 49.01 -25.00 -40.96
N LEU A 17 48.26 -25.30 -39.92
CA LEU A 17 48.58 -26.28 -38.89
C LEU A 17 48.26 -27.69 -39.37
N LYS A 18 49.28 -28.46 -39.76
CA LYS A 18 49.10 -29.83 -40.18
C LYS A 18 48.42 -30.67 -39.09
N GLY A 19 47.30 -31.28 -39.47
CA GLY A 19 46.55 -32.18 -38.58
C GLY A 19 45.47 -31.50 -37.73
N TRP A 20 45.31 -30.19 -37.77
CA TRP A 20 44.20 -29.46 -37.18
C TRP A 20 43.20 -29.08 -38.23
N ASN A 21 41.89 -29.05 -37.83
CA ASN A 21 40.77 -28.75 -38.72
C ASN A 21 39.63 -28.07 -37.97
N GLY A 22 38.50 -27.82 -38.65
CA GLY A 22 37.27 -27.26 -38.09
C GLY A 22 36.22 -27.07 -39.19
N ILE A 23 35.01 -26.80 -38.80
CA ILE A 23 33.92 -26.43 -39.75
C ILE A 23 34.22 -25.01 -40.23
N ASP A 24 34.25 -24.83 -41.56
CA ASP A 24 34.40 -23.51 -42.17
C ASP A 24 33.03 -22.80 -42.30
N TYR A 25 32.16 -23.42 -43.09
CA TYR A 25 30.79 -22.92 -43.30
C TYR A 25 29.84 -24.07 -43.70
N ILE A 26 28.56 -23.75 -43.68
CA ILE A 26 27.49 -24.68 -44.03
C ILE A 26 26.67 -24.06 -45.15
N GLU A 27 26.39 -24.85 -46.20
CA GLU A 27 25.41 -24.54 -47.22
C GLU A 27 24.15 -25.37 -47.02
N VAL A 28 23.00 -24.74 -47.10
CA VAL A 28 21.70 -25.38 -47.04
C VAL A 28 21.17 -25.49 -48.47
N ASP A 29 20.87 -26.70 -48.90
CA ASP A 29 20.30 -26.94 -50.22
C ASP A 29 18.87 -26.38 -50.36
N ASP A 30 18.40 -26.13 -51.56
CA ASP A 30 17.04 -25.63 -51.85
C ASP A 30 15.94 -26.53 -51.27
N SER A 31 16.20 -27.83 -51.12
CA SER A 31 15.28 -28.76 -50.43
C SER A 31 15.15 -28.52 -48.93
N GLN A 32 16.09 -27.79 -48.35
CA GLN A 32 16.26 -27.55 -46.90
C GLN A 32 16.34 -28.84 -46.07
N ARG A 33 16.66 -29.96 -46.69
CA ARG A 33 16.86 -31.25 -46.05
C ARG A 33 18.27 -31.78 -46.18
N THR A 34 19.10 -31.15 -46.99
CA THR A 34 20.48 -31.49 -47.17
C THR A 34 21.37 -30.32 -46.76
N LEU A 35 22.33 -30.59 -45.89
CA LEU A 35 23.34 -29.65 -45.49
C LEU A 35 24.68 -30.06 -46.09
N ARG A 36 25.41 -29.12 -46.72
CA ARG A 36 26.79 -29.31 -47.12
C ARG A 36 27.68 -28.59 -46.12
N VAL A 37 28.49 -29.36 -45.39
CA VAL A 37 29.38 -28.86 -44.34
C VAL A 37 30.81 -28.85 -44.82
N TYR A 38 31.34 -27.67 -45.07
CA TYR A 38 32.72 -27.48 -45.54
C TYR A 38 33.70 -27.35 -44.38
N PHE A 39 34.88 -27.91 -44.53
CA PHE A 39 35.95 -27.90 -43.54
C PHE A 39 37.09 -26.97 -43.97
N LEU A 40 37.84 -26.46 -42.97
CA LEU A 40 39.01 -25.62 -43.18
C LEU A 40 40.15 -26.31 -43.90
N GLY A 41 40.06 -27.61 -44.04
CA GLY A 41 41.03 -28.45 -44.76
C GLY A 41 40.42 -29.79 -45.19
N LYS A 42 41.27 -30.79 -45.47
CA LYS A 42 40.75 -32.11 -45.83
C LYS A 42 40.02 -32.76 -44.67
N LEU A 43 39.01 -33.58 -44.97
CA LEU A 43 38.19 -34.23 -43.94
C LEU A 43 39.01 -34.91 -42.82
N PRO A 44 38.61 -34.80 -41.55
CA PRO A 44 39.24 -35.54 -40.46
C PRO A 44 39.15 -37.06 -40.68
N PRO A 45 40.13 -37.87 -40.31
CA PRO A 45 40.14 -39.32 -40.54
C PRO A 45 38.92 -40.06 -39.97
N GLU A 46 38.34 -39.54 -38.92
CA GLU A 46 37.13 -40.09 -38.26
C GLU A 46 35.88 -39.93 -39.14
N LEU A 47 35.90 -38.94 -40.04
CA LEU A 47 34.80 -38.59 -40.93
C LEU A 47 35.02 -38.95 -42.41
N HIS A 48 36.16 -39.64 -42.72
CA HIS A 48 36.63 -39.88 -44.09
C HIS A 48 36.11 -41.15 -44.74
N GLU A 49 35.53 -42.07 -44.00
CA GLU A 49 35.02 -43.34 -44.51
C GLU A 49 33.55 -43.47 -44.27
N ASN A 50 32.81 -44.01 -45.22
CA ASN A 50 31.40 -44.43 -45.11
C ASN A 50 31.26 -45.54 -44.06
N LYS A 51 31.54 -45.25 -42.80
CA LYS A 51 31.35 -46.15 -41.69
C LYS A 51 29.98 -45.94 -41.06
N PRO A 52 29.25 -47.01 -40.76
CA PRO A 52 28.02 -46.86 -40.03
C PRO A 52 28.34 -46.23 -38.68
N GLY A 53 27.73 -45.07 -38.38
CA GLY A 53 27.83 -44.34 -37.12
C GLY A 53 28.62 -43.03 -37.23
N ILE A 54 28.84 -42.44 -38.40
CA ILE A 54 29.42 -41.09 -38.56
C ILE A 54 28.49 -40.06 -37.95
N GLU A 55 27.19 -40.26 -37.93
CA GLU A 55 26.15 -39.38 -37.38
C GLU A 55 26.41 -39.05 -35.92
N ARG A 56 27.07 -39.95 -35.17
CA ARG A 56 27.38 -39.73 -33.72
C ARG A 56 28.36 -38.59 -33.44
N PHE A 57 29.13 -38.19 -34.48
CA PHE A 57 30.11 -37.12 -34.38
C PHE A 57 29.53 -35.75 -34.71
N LEU A 58 28.24 -35.72 -35.12
CA LEU A 58 27.53 -34.53 -35.56
C LEU A 58 26.30 -34.32 -34.70
N ARG A 59 26.08 -33.12 -34.26
CA ARG A 59 24.91 -32.76 -33.46
C ARG A 59 24.34 -31.43 -33.91
N ILE A 60 23.03 -31.39 -34.20
CA ILE A 60 22.33 -30.17 -34.50
C ILE A 60 21.53 -29.77 -33.28
N GLU A 61 21.77 -28.55 -32.82
CA GLU A 61 21.13 -27.93 -31.66
C GLU A 61 20.42 -26.65 -32.10
N GLY A 62 19.42 -26.18 -31.30
CA GLY A 62 18.71 -24.95 -31.62
C GLY A 62 17.29 -25.19 -32.14
N GLY A 63 16.74 -24.18 -32.79
CA GLY A 63 15.35 -24.17 -33.27
C GLY A 63 14.36 -23.65 -32.25
N HIS A 64 13.46 -22.78 -32.68
CA HIS A 64 12.41 -22.20 -31.84
C HIS A 64 11.12 -23.04 -31.90
N ARG A 65 10.63 -23.25 -33.10
CA ARG A 65 9.40 -24.02 -33.37
C ARG A 65 9.68 -25.45 -33.75
N VAL A 66 10.74 -25.69 -34.54
CA VAL A 66 11.17 -27.02 -34.98
C VAL A 66 12.44 -27.39 -34.23
N LYS A 67 12.36 -28.34 -33.34
CA LYS A 67 13.46 -28.85 -32.51
C LYS A 67 13.74 -30.32 -32.85
N ASP A 68 14.88 -30.80 -32.32
CA ASP A 68 15.27 -32.22 -32.42
C ASP A 68 15.30 -32.72 -33.90
N ILE A 69 16.07 -32.00 -34.75
CA ILE A 69 16.32 -32.41 -36.13
C ILE A 69 17.34 -33.55 -36.09
N ARG A 70 16.96 -34.68 -36.70
CA ARG A 70 17.80 -35.87 -36.72
C ARG A 70 18.54 -35.99 -38.04
N ILE A 71 19.79 -36.42 -37.99
CA ILE A 71 20.61 -36.74 -39.10
C ILE A 71 20.20 -38.15 -39.55
N LEU A 72 19.80 -38.32 -40.80
CA LEU A 72 19.42 -39.61 -41.40
C LEU A 72 20.60 -40.31 -42.06
N ASP A 73 21.42 -39.56 -42.77
CA ASP A 73 22.59 -40.07 -43.48
C ASP A 73 23.66 -39.01 -43.58
N VAL A 74 24.91 -39.45 -43.68
CA VAL A 74 26.07 -38.58 -43.83
C VAL A 74 26.99 -39.17 -44.88
N ASP A 75 27.12 -38.48 -46.02
CA ASP A 75 27.99 -38.92 -47.16
C ASP A 75 29.19 -37.98 -47.23
N PRO A 76 30.41 -38.48 -46.94
CA PRO A 76 31.63 -37.71 -47.04
C PRO A 76 32.07 -37.62 -48.50
N VAL A 77 32.23 -36.38 -48.98
CA VAL A 77 32.71 -36.08 -50.33
C VAL A 77 34.15 -35.59 -50.26
N VAL A 78 35.05 -36.40 -50.76
CA VAL A 78 36.47 -36.06 -50.84
C VAL A 78 36.80 -35.57 -52.26
N GLU A 79 37.17 -34.30 -52.32
CA GLU A 79 37.55 -33.69 -53.59
C GLU A 79 38.94 -34.16 -54.04
N ALA A 80 39.06 -34.56 -55.31
CA ALA A 80 40.32 -35.01 -55.93
C ALA A 80 41.30 -33.85 -56.14
N ASP A 81 40.85 -32.65 -56.22
CA ASP A 81 41.64 -31.45 -56.41
C ASP A 81 42.16 -30.95 -55.05
N PRO A 82 43.49 -30.82 -54.86
CA PRO A 82 44.05 -30.36 -53.58
C PRO A 82 43.65 -28.95 -53.20
N GLU A 83 43.23 -28.11 -54.15
CA GLU A 83 42.84 -26.72 -53.90
C GLU A 83 41.38 -26.58 -53.49
N LYS A 84 40.59 -27.66 -53.59
CA LYS A 84 39.17 -27.66 -53.19
C LYS A 84 39.03 -28.29 -51.79
N ASP A 85 38.13 -27.71 -51.03
CA ASP A 85 37.79 -28.20 -49.70
C ASP A 85 36.90 -29.44 -49.79
N ASP A 86 37.13 -30.41 -48.90
CA ASP A 86 36.24 -31.55 -48.73
C ASP A 86 35.01 -31.14 -47.94
N PHE A 87 33.91 -31.82 -48.14
CA PHE A 87 32.68 -31.54 -47.45
C PHE A 87 31.87 -32.79 -47.08
N LEU A 88 30.97 -32.64 -46.11
CA LEU A 88 29.99 -33.67 -45.77
C LEU A 88 28.60 -33.27 -46.33
N ASN A 89 27.97 -34.20 -47.04
CA ASN A 89 26.51 -34.11 -47.31
C ASN A 89 25.78 -34.75 -46.14
N ILE A 90 24.92 -34.01 -45.47
CA ILE A 90 24.13 -34.47 -44.33
C ILE A 90 22.67 -34.45 -44.73
N GLU A 91 21.99 -35.59 -44.74
CA GLU A 91 20.53 -35.67 -44.96
C GLU A 91 19.76 -35.65 -43.63
N LEU A 92 18.68 -34.84 -43.58
CA LEU A 92 17.94 -34.58 -42.36
C LEU A 92 16.50 -35.14 -42.45
N ASP A 93 15.93 -35.54 -41.34
CA ASP A 93 14.57 -36.06 -41.19
C ASP A 93 13.52 -34.99 -41.54
N LYS A 94 13.79 -33.75 -41.25
CA LYS A 94 12.92 -32.59 -41.44
C LYS A 94 13.73 -31.31 -41.66
N TYR A 95 13.11 -30.32 -42.24
CA TYR A 95 13.67 -28.96 -42.35
C TYR A 95 13.39 -28.14 -41.12
N GLY A 96 14.22 -27.15 -40.84
CA GLY A 96 14.07 -26.24 -39.71
C GLY A 96 13.18 -25.03 -39.99
N ASP A 97 13.00 -24.21 -38.95
CA ASP A 97 12.32 -22.91 -39.02
C ASP A 97 13.30 -21.76 -39.32
N HIS A 98 12.83 -20.52 -39.18
CA HIS A 98 13.65 -19.30 -39.37
C HIS A 98 14.63 -18.99 -38.25
N SER A 99 14.69 -19.79 -37.22
CA SER A 99 15.63 -19.57 -36.11
C SER A 99 17.05 -20.06 -36.47
N THR A 100 17.99 -19.67 -35.60
CA THR A 100 19.37 -20.14 -35.73
C THR A 100 19.50 -21.55 -35.19
N TYR A 101 20.20 -22.40 -35.93
CA TYR A 101 20.64 -23.74 -35.53
C TYR A 101 22.16 -23.77 -35.46
N THR A 102 22.69 -24.61 -34.59
CA THR A 102 24.13 -24.82 -34.44
C THR A 102 24.45 -26.26 -34.78
N LEU A 103 25.30 -26.46 -35.76
CA LEU A 103 25.93 -27.78 -36.02
C LEU A 103 27.23 -27.86 -35.22
N ARG A 104 27.36 -28.90 -34.41
CA ARG A 104 28.56 -29.15 -33.59
C ARG A 104 29.22 -30.48 -33.87
N LEU A 105 30.56 -30.47 -33.92
CA LEU A 105 31.34 -31.69 -33.94
C LEU A 105 31.56 -32.20 -32.52
N VAL A 106 31.29 -33.47 -32.30
CA VAL A 106 31.43 -34.12 -30.99
C VAL A 106 32.40 -35.32 -31.07
N GLY A 107 33.44 -35.32 -30.29
CA GLY A 107 34.37 -36.45 -30.18
C GLY A 107 35.31 -36.63 -31.36
N VAL A 108 35.42 -35.68 -32.29
CA VAL A 108 36.43 -35.62 -33.34
C VAL A 108 37.71 -35.03 -32.79
N LYS A 109 38.85 -35.65 -33.05
CA LYS A 109 40.17 -35.22 -32.55
C LYS A 109 40.74 -34.08 -33.41
N HIS A 110 41.57 -33.23 -32.78
CA HIS A 110 42.30 -32.14 -33.45
C HIS A 110 41.40 -31.11 -34.17
N ILE A 111 40.22 -30.86 -33.61
CA ILE A 111 39.37 -29.78 -34.05
C ILE A 111 39.68 -28.52 -33.23
N ASP A 112 39.74 -27.39 -33.89
CA ASP A 112 39.92 -26.10 -33.21
C ASP A 112 38.67 -25.74 -32.41
N PRO A 113 38.79 -25.37 -31.12
CA PRO A 113 37.64 -25.06 -30.28
C PRO A 113 36.76 -23.89 -30.77
N ARG A 114 37.26 -23.08 -31.71
CA ARG A 114 36.47 -22.00 -32.32
C ARG A 114 35.76 -22.41 -33.60
N TYR A 115 36.11 -23.53 -34.16
CA TYR A 115 35.59 -24.11 -35.39
C TYR A 115 34.99 -25.50 -35.15
N ASP A 116 34.70 -25.85 -33.90
CA ASP A 116 34.01 -27.08 -33.52
C ASP A 116 32.51 -27.01 -33.77
N HIS A 117 31.98 -25.80 -34.02
CA HIS A 117 30.57 -25.54 -34.32
C HIS A 117 30.42 -24.36 -35.27
N VAL A 118 29.29 -24.34 -35.98
CA VAL A 118 28.86 -23.22 -36.85
C VAL A 118 27.38 -23.03 -36.74
N ASP A 119 27.00 -21.77 -36.62
CA ASP A 119 25.58 -21.36 -36.63
C ASP A 119 25.08 -21.21 -38.07
N PHE A 120 23.90 -21.70 -38.34
CA PHE A 120 23.26 -21.60 -39.65
C PHE A 120 21.73 -21.44 -39.53
N SER A 121 21.06 -21.05 -40.65
CA SER A 121 19.60 -21.03 -40.73
C SER A 121 19.18 -21.80 -41.97
N PHE A 122 18.07 -22.51 -41.89
CA PHE A 122 17.49 -23.23 -43.01
C PHE A 122 16.86 -22.31 -44.06
N LYS A 123 16.57 -21.07 -43.70
CA LYS A 123 15.79 -20.12 -44.49
C LYS A 123 16.62 -18.97 -45.07
N ILE A 124 17.93 -19.16 -45.28
CA ILE A 124 18.83 -18.14 -45.86
C ILE A 124 18.39 -17.63 -47.23
N ASN A 125 17.82 -18.49 -48.07
CA ASN A 125 17.37 -18.11 -49.40
C ASN A 125 15.86 -17.76 -49.45
N CYS A 126 15.24 -17.46 -48.29
CA CYS A 126 13.85 -17.03 -48.28
C CYS A 126 13.76 -15.61 -48.88
N PRO A 127 12.85 -15.38 -49.81
CA PRO A 127 12.68 -14.07 -50.47
C PRO A 127 12.04 -13.01 -49.54
N SER A 128 12.14 -13.17 -48.24
CA SER A 128 11.61 -12.25 -47.22
C SER A 128 12.74 -11.45 -46.60
N ASP A 129 12.63 -10.11 -46.68
CA ASP A 129 13.59 -9.19 -46.05
C ASP A 129 13.56 -9.22 -44.52
N LEU A 130 12.62 -9.95 -43.94
CA LEU A 130 12.51 -10.08 -42.46
C LEU A 130 13.58 -10.99 -41.85
N ASP A 131 14.19 -11.90 -42.66
CA ASP A 131 15.18 -12.86 -42.18
C ASP A 131 16.59 -12.56 -42.69
N CYS A 132 16.74 -11.60 -43.58
CA CYS A 132 18.02 -11.16 -44.06
C CYS A 132 18.68 -10.26 -43.00
N ALA A 133 19.61 -10.81 -42.25
CA ALA A 133 20.63 -9.93 -41.69
C ALA A 133 21.15 -9.09 -42.87
N PRO A 134 21.14 -7.75 -42.77
CA PRO A 134 21.69 -6.92 -43.83
C PRO A 134 23.08 -7.47 -44.16
N ALA A 135 23.32 -7.84 -45.40
CA ALA A 135 24.66 -8.17 -45.85
C ALA A 135 25.52 -7.07 -45.30
N CYS A 136 26.57 -7.42 -44.55
CA CYS A 136 27.54 -6.43 -44.11
C CYS A 136 28.12 -5.81 -45.38
N GLN A 137 27.45 -4.83 -45.91
CA GLN A 137 28.04 -3.87 -46.81
C GLN A 137 29.07 -3.21 -45.89
N CYS A 138 30.33 -3.40 -46.21
CA CYS A 138 31.37 -2.51 -45.63
C CYS A 138 30.84 -1.11 -45.91
N GLU A 139 30.37 -0.48 -44.87
CA GLU A 139 29.97 0.94 -44.95
C GLU A 139 31.19 1.65 -45.58
N PRO A 140 30.98 2.46 -46.62
CA PRO A 140 32.06 3.29 -47.15
C PRO A 140 32.69 3.98 -45.95
N PRO A 141 34.01 4.07 -45.87
CA PRO A 141 34.68 4.64 -44.71
C PRO A 141 33.96 5.94 -44.35
N LEU A 142 33.41 5.96 -43.14
CA LEU A 142 32.67 7.12 -42.64
C LEU A 142 33.52 8.36 -42.96
N PRO A 143 32.97 9.38 -43.59
CA PRO A 143 33.67 10.61 -43.79
C PRO A 143 34.20 11.04 -42.41
N PRO A 144 35.44 11.54 -42.33
CA PRO A 144 36.06 11.91 -41.04
C PRO A 144 35.02 12.70 -40.23
N GLU A 145 34.77 12.25 -39.00
CA GLU A 145 33.77 12.88 -38.13
C GLU A 145 34.05 14.35 -38.07
N PRO A 146 33.03 15.19 -38.38
CA PRO A 146 33.21 16.59 -38.30
C PRO A 146 33.51 17.00 -36.85
N ASP A 147 34.45 17.91 -36.67
CA ASP A 147 34.69 18.52 -35.37
C ASP A 147 33.46 19.35 -34.98
N ILE A 148 32.58 18.70 -34.19
CA ILE A 148 31.29 19.30 -33.78
C ILE A 148 31.46 19.90 -32.39
N ASN A 149 31.14 21.18 -32.29
CA ASN A 149 31.07 21.85 -30.99
C ASN A 149 29.80 21.34 -30.21
N TYR A 150 29.97 20.33 -29.37
CA TYR A 150 28.91 19.80 -28.51
C TYR A 150 28.45 20.75 -27.38
N LEU A 151 29.11 21.94 -27.24
CA LEU A 151 28.71 22.96 -26.27
C LEU A 151 27.66 23.92 -26.81
N ALA A 152 27.34 23.85 -28.12
CA ALA A 152 26.27 24.64 -28.68
C ALA A 152 24.92 24.26 -28.06
N LYS A 153 24.23 25.25 -27.47
CA LYS A 153 22.98 25.00 -26.73
C LYS A 153 21.87 26.02 -26.99
N ASP A 154 22.19 27.14 -27.54
CA ASP A 154 21.26 28.23 -27.82
C ASP A 154 21.26 28.64 -29.30
N TYR A 155 20.27 29.42 -29.70
CA TYR A 155 20.12 29.91 -31.06
C TYR A 155 21.41 30.49 -31.64
N ALA A 156 22.11 31.33 -30.85
CA ALA A 156 23.31 32.01 -31.33
C ALA A 156 24.44 31.02 -31.60
N SER A 157 24.68 30.09 -30.69
CA SER A 157 25.72 29.07 -30.82
C SER A 157 25.39 28.04 -31.93
N PHE A 158 24.13 27.62 -32.07
CA PHE A 158 23.72 26.79 -33.22
C PHE A 158 23.86 27.53 -34.55
N ARG A 159 23.45 28.77 -34.61
CA ARG A 159 23.62 29.60 -35.82
C ARG A 159 25.08 29.68 -36.21
N GLN A 160 25.97 29.97 -35.26
CA GLN A 160 27.42 30.07 -35.53
C GLN A 160 27.96 28.69 -35.98
N LEU A 161 27.61 27.60 -35.29
CA LEU A 161 28.03 26.26 -35.64
C LEU A 161 27.66 25.87 -37.08
N ILE A 162 26.42 26.16 -37.48
CA ILE A 162 25.91 25.87 -38.84
C ILE A 162 26.67 26.71 -39.85
N LEU A 163 26.91 28.02 -39.63
CA LEU A 163 27.65 28.88 -40.51
C LEU A 163 29.12 28.46 -40.67
N ASP A 164 29.77 28.08 -39.56
CA ASP A 164 31.15 27.60 -39.60
C ASP A 164 31.24 26.32 -40.39
N ARG A 165 30.30 25.42 -40.21
CA ARG A 165 30.21 24.14 -40.93
C ARG A 165 29.96 24.36 -42.43
N LEU A 166 29.02 25.23 -42.80
CA LEU A 166 28.70 25.57 -44.17
C LEU A 166 29.87 26.24 -44.90
N SER A 167 30.66 27.02 -44.19
CA SER A 167 31.88 27.65 -44.78
C SER A 167 32.94 26.64 -45.23
N LEU A 168 32.97 25.46 -44.57
CA LEU A 168 33.84 24.34 -44.93
C LEU A 168 33.25 23.43 -46.01
N LEU A 169 31.94 23.15 -45.94
CA LEU A 169 31.26 22.22 -46.85
C LEU A 169 30.91 22.87 -48.21
N VAL A 170 30.60 24.18 -48.20
CA VAL A 170 30.16 24.93 -49.35
C VAL A 170 30.97 26.26 -49.45
N PRO A 171 32.28 26.19 -49.81
CA PRO A 171 33.16 27.37 -49.80
C PRO A 171 32.74 28.46 -50.76
N ASP A 172 31.99 28.11 -51.79
CA ASP A 172 31.51 29.05 -52.82
C ASP A 172 30.33 29.91 -52.32
N TRP A 173 29.62 29.46 -51.23
CA TRP A 173 28.53 30.25 -50.65
C TRP A 173 29.08 31.30 -49.68
N LYS A 174 29.24 32.52 -50.18
CA LYS A 174 29.83 33.65 -49.44
C LYS A 174 28.79 34.65 -48.91
N GLU A 175 27.51 34.51 -49.33
CA GLU A 175 26.48 35.42 -48.92
C GLU A 175 26.15 35.26 -47.44
N ARG A 176 26.05 36.37 -46.73
CA ARG A 176 25.79 36.39 -45.27
C ARG A 176 24.75 37.47 -44.88
N HIS A 177 24.08 38.08 -45.88
CA HIS A 177 23.05 39.07 -45.61
C HIS A 177 21.72 38.44 -45.19
N VAL A 178 21.03 39.11 -44.26
CA VAL A 178 19.76 38.62 -43.69
C VAL A 178 18.70 38.27 -44.74
N PRO A 179 18.52 38.94 -45.85
CA PRO A 179 17.52 38.59 -46.86
C PRO A 179 17.88 37.38 -47.75
N ASP A 180 19.06 36.76 -47.54
CA ASP A 180 19.43 35.53 -48.26
C ASP A 180 18.65 34.35 -47.81
N LEU A 181 18.17 33.51 -48.76
CA LEU A 181 17.40 32.32 -48.48
C LEU A 181 18.20 31.27 -47.65
N GLY A 182 19.50 31.13 -47.93
CA GLY A 182 20.39 30.25 -47.20
C GLY A 182 20.54 30.67 -45.73
N ILE A 183 20.66 31.99 -45.48
CA ILE A 183 20.71 32.54 -44.13
C ILE A 183 19.35 32.29 -43.40
N ALA A 184 18.23 32.48 -44.10
CA ALA A 184 16.91 32.18 -43.52
C ALA A 184 16.78 30.72 -43.11
N LEU A 185 17.30 29.76 -43.92
CA LEU A 185 17.36 28.35 -43.57
C LEU A 185 18.27 28.06 -42.39
N VAL A 186 19.44 28.68 -42.31
CA VAL A 186 20.35 28.58 -41.18
C VAL A 186 19.67 29.06 -39.89
N GLU A 187 18.98 30.17 -39.93
CA GLU A 187 18.25 30.72 -38.79
C GLU A 187 17.09 29.86 -38.33
N LEU A 188 16.34 29.25 -39.29
CA LEU A 188 15.30 28.28 -38.98
C LEU A 188 15.86 27.02 -38.33
N LEU A 189 16.95 26.46 -38.85
CA LEU A 189 17.62 25.30 -38.29
C LEU A 189 18.22 25.59 -36.90
N ALA A 190 18.83 26.81 -36.74
CA ALA A 190 19.35 27.23 -35.43
C ALA A 190 18.23 27.38 -34.40
N TYR A 191 17.08 27.94 -34.79
CA TYR A 191 15.89 28.00 -33.92
C TYR A 191 15.35 26.63 -33.56
N ALA A 192 15.26 25.72 -34.52
CA ALA A 192 14.87 24.34 -34.26
C ALA A 192 15.85 23.63 -33.31
N GLY A 193 17.17 23.86 -33.50
CA GLY A 193 18.21 23.36 -32.60
C GLY A 193 18.07 23.86 -31.16
N ASP A 194 17.85 25.16 -31.01
CA ASP A 194 17.61 25.81 -29.71
C ASP A 194 16.37 25.23 -29.02
N TYR A 195 15.27 25.09 -29.75
CA TYR A 195 14.05 24.47 -29.22
C TYR A 195 14.26 23.00 -28.80
N LEU A 196 14.97 22.22 -29.59
CA LEU A 196 15.30 20.81 -29.27
C LEU A 196 16.23 20.71 -28.04
N SER A 197 17.23 21.64 -27.96
CA SER A 197 18.13 21.72 -26.80
C SER A 197 17.37 22.04 -25.51
N TYR A 198 16.45 23.01 -25.56
CA TYR A 198 15.60 23.35 -24.44
C TYR A 198 14.71 22.16 -24.03
N TYR A 199 14.11 21.46 -25.00
CA TYR A 199 13.32 20.26 -24.74
C TYR A 199 14.17 19.14 -24.11
N GLN A 200 15.38 18.94 -24.60
CA GLN A 200 16.32 17.96 -24.04
C GLN A 200 16.69 18.29 -22.59
N ASP A 201 16.96 19.57 -22.27
CA ASP A 201 17.24 20.00 -20.91
C ASP A 201 16.02 19.81 -19.99
N ALA A 202 14.82 20.07 -20.49
CA ALA A 202 13.59 19.81 -19.74
C ALA A 202 13.42 18.31 -19.43
N VAL A 203 13.67 17.44 -20.42
CA VAL A 203 13.63 15.98 -20.22
C VAL A 203 14.74 15.53 -19.26
N ALA A 204 15.96 16.04 -19.40
CA ALA A 204 17.07 15.72 -18.51
C ALA A 204 16.79 16.13 -17.05
N THR A 205 16.11 17.28 -16.85
CA THR A 205 15.66 17.72 -15.52
C THR A 205 14.71 16.72 -14.88
N GLU A 206 13.82 16.09 -15.67
CA GLU A 206 12.86 15.08 -15.18
C GLU A 206 13.47 13.68 -15.03
N ALA A 207 14.70 13.44 -15.48
CA ALA A 207 15.33 12.13 -15.47
C ALA A 207 15.79 11.66 -14.08
N TYR A 208 15.96 12.56 -13.12
CA TYR A 208 16.44 12.25 -11.77
C TYR A 208 15.47 12.76 -10.71
N LEU A 209 15.32 11.99 -9.63
CA LEU A 209 14.42 12.31 -8.53
C LEU A 209 14.67 13.71 -7.94
N ASP A 210 15.92 14.08 -7.73
CA ASP A 210 16.28 15.36 -7.10
C ASP A 210 15.93 16.56 -7.98
N THR A 211 16.09 16.44 -9.30
CA THR A 211 15.85 17.54 -10.24
C THR A 211 14.43 17.56 -10.80
N ALA A 212 13.73 16.44 -10.82
CA ALA A 212 12.37 16.32 -11.35
C ALA A 212 11.43 17.37 -10.73
N ARG A 213 10.64 18.07 -11.54
CA ARG A 213 9.68 19.10 -11.13
C ARG A 213 8.24 18.68 -11.30
N GLN A 214 8.00 17.70 -12.18
CA GLN A 214 6.67 17.20 -12.45
C GLN A 214 6.29 16.10 -11.43
N ARG A 215 5.10 16.21 -10.85
CA ARG A 215 4.58 15.24 -9.89
C ARG A 215 4.59 13.82 -10.46
N ILE A 216 4.21 13.65 -11.73
CA ILE A 216 4.21 12.36 -12.42
C ILE A 216 5.62 11.77 -12.49
N SER A 217 6.64 12.58 -12.79
CA SER A 217 8.03 12.12 -12.84
C SER A 217 8.52 11.67 -11.46
N VAL A 218 8.28 12.47 -10.42
CA VAL A 218 8.64 12.14 -9.03
C VAL A 218 7.94 10.86 -8.58
N ARG A 219 6.65 10.69 -8.89
CA ARG A 219 5.89 9.47 -8.59
C ARG A 219 6.54 8.24 -9.22
N ARG A 220 6.93 8.31 -10.49
CA ARG A 220 7.57 7.21 -11.21
C ARG A 220 8.94 6.87 -10.65
N HIS A 221 9.77 7.87 -10.32
CA HIS A 221 11.07 7.65 -9.69
C HIS A 221 10.94 7.08 -8.27
N ALA A 222 10.02 7.61 -7.46
CA ALA A 222 9.75 7.11 -6.11
C ALA A 222 9.31 5.64 -6.14
N ARG A 223 8.53 5.24 -7.15
CA ARG A 223 8.08 3.85 -7.32
C ARG A 223 9.23 2.86 -7.57
N LEU A 224 10.33 3.29 -8.18
CA LEU A 224 11.52 2.45 -8.39
C LEU A 224 12.16 1.99 -7.06
N VAL A 225 11.91 2.69 -5.97
CA VAL A 225 12.37 2.34 -4.61
C VAL A 225 11.20 1.94 -3.71
N ASP A 226 10.10 1.50 -4.29
CA ASP A 226 8.88 1.03 -3.61
C ASP A 226 8.20 2.10 -2.73
N TYR A 227 8.43 3.37 -3.02
CA TYR A 227 7.79 4.46 -2.32
C TYR A 227 6.50 4.87 -3.03
N VAL A 228 5.37 4.77 -2.32
CA VAL A 228 4.08 5.23 -2.82
C VAL A 228 3.89 6.71 -2.50
N LEU A 229 4.03 7.57 -3.51
CA LEU A 229 3.61 8.97 -3.44
C LEU A 229 2.09 9.00 -3.39
N HIS A 230 1.52 9.33 -2.22
CA HIS A 230 0.07 9.33 -2.07
C HIS A 230 -0.58 10.63 -2.57
N GLU A 231 -1.79 10.48 -3.11
CA GLU A 231 -2.59 11.60 -3.61
C GLU A 231 -3.56 12.15 -2.55
N GLY A 232 -3.26 11.90 -1.27
CA GLY A 232 -4.17 12.20 -0.19
C GLY A 232 -5.33 11.21 -0.10
N CYS A 233 -6.29 11.52 0.75
CA CYS A 233 -7.56 10.81 0.81
C CYS A 233 -8.68 11.72 1.29
N ASN A 234 -9.92 11.30 1.06
CA ASN A 234 -11.10 12.02 1.49
C ASN A 234 -11.40 11.80 2.99
N ALA A 235 -12.25 12.65 3.58
CA ALA A 235 -12.68 12.50 4.96
C ALA A 235 -13.87 11.54 5.08
N ARG A 236 -14.04 10.92 6.26
CA ARG A 236 -15.17 10.07 6.62
C ARG A 236 -15.84 10.55 7.89
N THR A 237 -17.14 10.35 7.99
CA THR A 237 -17.91 10.59 9.21
C THR A 237 -19.16 9.74 9.30
N TRP A 238 -19.77 9.74 10.47
CA TRP A 238 -21.07 9.15 10.71
C TRP A 238 -22.17 10.23 10.63
N VAL A 239 -23.18 9.98 9.82
CA VAL A 239 -24.38 10.82 9.75
C VAL A 239 -25.54 10.09 10.41
N SER A 240 -26.25 10.76 11.30
CA SER A 240 -27.49 10.31 11.93
C SER A 240 -28.68 10.97 11.28
N LEU A 241 -29.70 10.17 11.00
CA LEU A 241 -30.97 10.62 10.45
C LEU A 241 -32.08 10.54 11.54
N GLU A 242 -32.62 11.67 11.92
CA GLU A 242 -33.72 11.77 12.89
C GLU A 242 -35.02 11.97 12.12
N VAL A 243 -35.95 11.06 12.26
CA VAL A 243 -37.21 11.03 11.52
C VAL A 243 -38.38 10.79 12.45
N GLU A 244 -39.56 11.35 12.11
CA GLU A 244 -40.81 11.12 12.83
C GLU A 244 -41.55 9.88 12.30
N ASP A 245 -41.45 9.62 11.01
CA ASP A 245 -42.05 8.47 10.34
C ASP A 245 -40.97 7.58 9.69
N ASN A 246 -41.28 6.29 9.49
CA ASN A 246 -40.38 5.36 8.84
C ASN A 246 -40.19 5.73 7.35
N LEU A 247 -38.94 5.77 6.90
CA LEU A 247 -38.58 6.13 5.53
C LEU A 247 -37.72 5.06 4.87
N LYS A 248 -37.78 5.01 3.54
CA LYS A 248 -36.84 4.23 2.72
C LYS A 248 -36.12 5.15 1.79
N LEU A 249 -34.79 5.12 1.83
CA LEU A 249 -33.94 5.95 1.01
C LEU A 249 -33.11 5.07 0.04
N ASP A 250 -32.99 5.53 -1.20
CA ASP A 250 -32.12 4.91 -2.19
C ASP A 250 -30.71 5.51 -2.04
N PRO A 251 -29.72 4.74 -1.53
CA PRO A 251 -28.38 5.27 -1.25
C PRO A 251 -27.64 5.75 -2.49
N ALA A 252 -28.01 5.30 -3.67
CA ALA A 252 -27.43 5.74 -4.93
C ALA A 252 -27.92 7.13 -5.37
N LYS A 253 -29.06 7.58 -4.82
CA LYS A 253 -29.72 8.82 -5.20
C LYS A 253 -29.73 9.90 -4.11
N ILE A 254 -28.98 9.69 -3.03
CA ILE A 254 -28.87 10.66 -1.94
C ILE A 254 -27.43 11.13 -1.76
N ALA A 255 -27.30 12.35 -1.30
CA ALA A 255 -26.05 12.91 -0.81
C ALA A 255 -26.36 13.81 0.40
N PHE A 256 -25.34 14.07 1.20
CA PHE A 256 -25.43 14.96 2.35
C PHE A 256 -24.51 16.16 2.11
N ILE A 257 -24.93 17.34 2.56
CA ILE A 257 -24.11 18.54 2.42
C ILE A 257 -24.00 19.30 3.73
N THR A 258 -22.89 20.01 3.88
CA THR A 258 -22.77 21.03 4.91
C THR A 258 -23.69 22.20 4.56
N GLY A 259 -24.25 22.88 5.54
CA GLY A 259 -25.22 23.92 5.20
C GLY A 259 -25.72 24.73 6.37
N SER A 260 -24.88 24.94 7.39
CA SER A 260 -25.25 25.77 8.55
C SER A 260 -25.09 27.29 8.32
N THR A 261 -24.44 27.70 7.22
CA THR A 261 -24.11 29.11 6.92
C THR A 261 -24.48 29.51 5.48
N GLY A 262 -24.49 30.80 5.21
CA GLY A 262 -24.72 31.33 3.88
C GLY A 262 -26.13 31.12 3.32
N ALA A 263 -26.22 30.98 2.01
CA ALA A 263 -27.50 30.78 1.30
C ALA A 263 -28.22 29.49 1.68
N LEU A 264 -27.48 28.49 2.20
CA LEU A 264 -28.05 27.20 2.62
C LEU A 264 -28.73 27.25 3.97
N ALA A 265 -28.43 28.21 4.83
CA ALA A 265 -29.03 28.30 6.17
C ALA A 265 -30.58 28.43 6.12
N THR A 266 -31.11 29.05 5.07
CA THR A 266 -32.54 29.28 4.87
C THR A 266 -33.25 28.18 4.08
N LYS A 267 -32.50 27.24 3.46
CA LYS A 267 -33.11 26.16 2.67
C LYS A 267 -33.63 25.03 3.58
N PRO A 268 -34.62 24.26 3.13
CA PRO A 268 -35.17 23.13 3.91
C PRO A 268 -34.13 22.04 4.14
N ALA A 269 -34.40 21.12 5.09
CA ALA A 269 -33.52 20.00 5.40
C ALA A 269 -33.32 19.03 4.21
N VAL A 270 -34.33 18.91 3.35
CA VAL A 270 -34.28 18.10 2.12
C VAL A 270 -34.35 19.04 0.92
N ILE A 271 -33.38 18.91 0.02
CA ILE A 271 -33.17 19.76 -1.16
C ILE A 271 -33.05 18.88 -2.40
N GLN A 272 -33.55 19.34 -3.54
CA GLN A 272 -33.24 18.72 -4.82
C GLN A 272 -31.85 19.16 -5.31
N TRP A 273 -31.20 18.31 -6.07
CA TRP A 273 -29.87 18.63 -6.61
C TRP A 273 -29.88 19.91 -7.46
N GLU A 274 -30.95 20.11 -8.19
CA GLU A 274 -31.17 21.26 -9.06
C GLU A 274 -31.25 22.58 -8.28
N ASP A 275 -31.76 22.54 -7.03
CA ASP A 275 -31.89 23.71 -6.16
C ASP A 275 -30.52 24.24 -5.64
N LEU A 276 -29.43 23.50 -5.91
CA LEU A 276 -28.09 23.93 -5.58
C LEU A 276 -27.43 24.81 -6.67
N SER A 277 -28.08 24.99 -7.81
CA SER A 277 -27.58 25.84 -8.91
C SER A 277 -27.29 27.28 -8.50
N ASP A 278 -28.06 27.80 -7.52
CA ASP A 278 -27.93 29.17 -7.03
C ASP A 278 -26.93 29.34 -5.87
N VAL A 279 -26.33 28.22 -5.42
CA VAL A 279 -25.38 28.20 -4.30
C VAL A 279 -23.95 28.05 -4.83
N LEU A 280 -23.07 28.92 -4.39
CA LEU A 280 -21.66 28.86 -4.81
C LEU A 280 -21.01 27.56 -4.33
N ARG A 281 -20.25 26.91 -5.20
CA ARG A 281 -19.70 25.57 -4.93
C ARG A 281 -18.82 25.51 -3.67
N HIS A 282 -18.11 26.56 -3.35
CA HIS A 282 -17.24 26.65 -2.16
C HIS A 282 -17.99 26.86 -0.83
N GLU A 283 -19.33 27.07 -0.86
CA GLU A 283 -20.12 27.27 0.35
C GLU A 283 -20.53 25.94 1.01
N TYR A 284 -20.34 24.79 0.35
CA TYR A 284 -20.72 23.50 0.88
C TYR A 284 -19.79 22.37 0.43
N GLU A 285 -19.65 21.40 1.31
CA GLU A 285 -18.99 20.12 1.02
C GLU A 285 -20.03 19.02 0.90
N VAL A 286 -19.76 18.06 -0.01
CA VAL A 286 -20.67 16.97 -0.35
C VAL A 286 -20.14 15.66 0.23
N PHE A 287 -21.01 14.92 0.87
CA PHE A 287 -20.75 13.59 1.39
C PHE A 287 -21.73 12.59 0.78
N GLU A 288 -21.25 11.43 0.39
CA GLU A 288 -22.09 10.37 -0.16
C GLU A 288 -22.05 9.13 0.73
N PRO A 289 -23.12 8.31 0.75
CA PRO A 289 -23.15 7.07 1.51
C PRO A 289 -22.01 6.13 1.09
N LEU A 290 -21.28 5.62 2.08
CA LEU A 290 -20.21 4.64 1.91
C LEU A 290 -20.71 3.26 2.34
N LEU A 291 -21.24 2.50 1.41
CA LEU A 291 -21.83 1.19 1.63
C LEU A 291 -21.16 0.14 0.76
N ALA A 292 -21.03 -1.08 1.28
CA ALA A 292 -20.55 -2.22 0.52
C ALA A 292 -21.53 -2.61 -0.60
N ASP A 293 -22.85 -2.52 -0.33
CA ASP A 293 -23.91 -2.77 -1.31
C ASP A 293 -24.83 -1.55 -1.38
N ARG A 294 -24.78 -0.81 -2.48
CA ARG A 294 -25.65 0.36 -2.74
C ARG A 294 -26.96 -0.01 -3.42
N SER A 295 -27.21 -1.26 -3.72
CA SER A 295 -28.43 -1.71 -4.40
C SER A 295 -29.62 -1.82 -3.44
N ARG A 296 -29.36 -1.96 -2.13
CA ARG A 296 -30.39 -2.11 -1.11
C ARG A 296 -30.83 -0.75 -0.58
N PRO A 297 -32.16 -0.51 -0.49
CA PRO A 297 -32.67 0.70 0.14
C PRO A 297 -32.33 0.73 1.62
N LEU A 298 -31.97 1.92 2.11
CA LEU A 298 -31.76 2.20 3.53
C LEU A 298 -33.10 2.32 4.22
N GLU A 299 -33.32 1.53 5.24
CA GLU A 299 -34.52 1.64 6.11
C GLU A 299 -34.22 2.57 7.28
N VAL A 300 -34.79 3.73 7.29
CA VAL A 300 -34.70 4.72 8.38
C VAL A 300 -35.95 4.61 9.23
N ARG A 301 -35.78 4.33 10.52
CA ARG A 301 -36.91 4.02 11.44
C ARG A 301 -37.06 5.10 12.49
N ALA A 302 -38.32 5.56 12.70
CA ALA A 302 -38.65 6.55 13.73
C ALA A 302 -38.23 6.11 15.14
N ALA A 303 -38.38 4.81 15.45
CA ALA A 303 -37.98 4.25 16.74
C ALA A 303 -36.45 4.33 17.00
N HIS A 304 -35.63 4.42 15.96
CA HIS A 304 -34.19 4.54 16.07
C HIS A 304 -33.67 5.98 16.19
N THR A 305 -34.56 6.99 16.04
CA THR A 305 -34.19 8.42 16.14
C THR A 305 -33.67 8.78 17.54
N LYS A 306 -34.31 8.28 18.58
CA LYS A 306 -33.92 8.49 19.98
C LYS A 306 -34.20 7.25 20.79
N ILE A 307 -33.15 6.50 21.07
CA ILE A 307 -33.21 5.26 21.85
C ILE A 307 -32.78 5.57 23.27
N LEU A 308 -33.61 5.21 24.24
CA LEU A 308 -33.34 5.46 25.67
C LEU A 308 -32.58 4.28 26.27
N PHE A 309 -31.66 4.60 27.17
CA PHE A 309 -31.03 3.59 28.00
C PHE A 309 -31.99 3.08 29.07
N TYR A 310 -31.94 1.81 29.34
CA TYR A 310 -32.78 1.19 30.39
C TYR A 310 -32.02 1.16 31.72
N THR A 311 -32.63 1.81 32.75
CA THR A 311 -31.96 2.00 34.05
C THR A 311 -32.30 0.93 35.09
N TRP A 312 -33.04 -0.12 34.68
CA TRP A 312 -33.51 -1.18 35.58
C TRP A 312 -34.30 -0.70 36.79
N GLY A 313 -34.84 0.52 36.74
CA GLY A 313 -35.60 1.18 37.80
C GLY A 313 -34.75 1.99 38.79
N ASP A 314 -33.43 2.05 38.58
CA ASP A 314 -32.54 2.86 39.40
C ASP A 314 -32.55 4.33 38.99
N LYS A 315 -32.28 5.22 39.98
CA LYS A 315 -32.34 6.67 39.82
C LYS A 315 -31.05 7.33 39.41
N GLU A 316 -29.94 6.73 39.74
CA GLU A 316 -28.59 7.24 39.40
C GLU A 316 -27.84 6.20 38.62
N CYS A 317 -27.86 6.32 37.30
CA CYS A 317 -27.26 5.37 36.39
C CYS A 317 -26.26 6.04 35.45
N CYS A 318 -25.16 5.39 35.21
CA CYS A 318 -24.19 5.78 34.21
C CYS A 318 -23.57 4.54 33.54
N LEU A 319 -23.13 4.71 32.31
CA LEU A 319 -22.25 3.77 31.64
C LEU A 319 -20.82 4.21 31.96
N GLU A 320 -20.06 3.32 32.55
CA GLU A 320 -18.69 3.61 32.94
C GLU A 320 -17.76 3.70 31.73
N ARG A 321 -16.63 4.39 31.91
CA ARG A 321 -15.55 4.36 30.96
C ARG A 321 -15.05 2.92 30.80
N GLY A 322 -14.79 2.47 29.57
CA GLY A 322 -14.37 1.12 29.28
C GLY A 322 -15.51 0.12 29.06
N SER A 323 -16.77 0.54 29.27
CA SER A 323 -17.93 -0.34 29.01
C SER A 323 -18.00 -0.77 27.55
N THR A 324 -18.34 -2.05 27.36
CA THR A 324 -18.54 -2.69 26.04
C THR A 324 -19.95 -3.23 25.89
N SER A 325 -20.87 -2.89 26.80
CA SER A 325 -22.27 -3.29 26.76
C SER A 325 -23.17 -2.20 27.35
N ALA A 326 -24.44 -2.21 26.94
CA ALA A 326 -25.49 -1.37 27.49
C ALA A 326 -26.86 -2.05 27.34
N THR A 327 -27.82 -1.59 28.13
CA THR A 327 -29.23 -2.00 27.99
C THR A 327 -30.05 -0.86 27.47
N LEU A 328 -30.84 -1.10 26.42
CA LEU A 328 -31.70 -0.15 25.76
C LEU A 328 -33.16 -0.46 26.03
N LEU A 329 -33.98 0.58 26.25
CA LEU A 329 -35.39 0.44 26.45
C LEU A 329 -36.12 0.20 25.10
N ASP A 330 -36.75 -0.97 24.92
CA ASP A 330 -37.43 -1.34 23.67
C ASP A 330 -38.97 -1.21 23.80
N ARG A 331 -39.43 0.01 23.92
CA ARG A 331 -40.87 0.28 24.02
C ARG A 331 -41.64 -0.34 22.84
N LYS A 332 -42.64 -1.17 23.15
CA LYS A 332 -43.46 -1.88 22.15
C LYS A 332 -42.70 -2.76 21.19
N ARG A 333 -41.47 -3.16 21.54
CA ARG A 333 -40.58 -3.97 20.67
C ARG A 333 -40.33 -3.35 19.29
N ALA A 334 -40.23 -2.01 19.27
CA ALA A 334 -40.09 -1.23 18.05
C ALA A 334 -38.65 -1.17 17.53
N LEU A 335 -37.66 -1.47 18.39
CA LEU A 335 -36.27 -1.46 18.01
C LEU A 335 -35.93 -2.72 17.18
N GLN A 336 -35.42 -2.51 15.98
CA GLN A 336 -34.99 -3.58 15.07
C GLN A 336 -33.48 -3.44 14.80
N LEU A 337 -32.71 -3.47 15.90
CA LEU A 337 -31.27 -3.43 15.83
C LEU A 337 -30.74 -4.84 15.59
N GLU A 338 -29.73 -4.92 14.75
CA GLU A 338 -29.05 -6.16 14.39
C GLU A 338 -27.53 -6.04 14.63
N ARG A 339 -26.85 -7.19 14.61
CA ARG A 339 -25.39 -7.21 14.62
C ARG A 339 -24.83 -6.48 13.39
N GLY A 340 -23.87 -5.58 13.61
CA GLY A 340 -23.28 -4.75 12.57
C GLY A 340 -23.85 -3.33 12.51
N ASP A 341 -25.01 -3.07 13.12
CA ASP A 341 -25.54 -1.72 13.23
C ASP A 341 -24.60 -0.84 14.07
N VAL A 342 -24.61 0.44 13.76
CA VAL A 342 -23.85 1.45 14.50
C VAL A 342 -24.79 2.34 15.27
N LEU A 343 -24.49 2.54 16.55
CA LEU A 343 -25.17 3.50 17.40
C LEU A 343 -24.22 4.64 17.75
N ILE A 344 -24.74 5.86 17.85
CA ILE A 344 -24.01 6.98 18.42
C ILE A 344 -24.61 7.28 19.79
N PHE A 345 -23.80 7.18 20.84
CA PHE A 345 -24.15 7.63 22.16
C PHE A 345 -23.81 9.10 22.30
N GLU A 346 -24.73 9.90 22.81
CA GLU A 346 -24.52 11.33 23.03
C GLU A 346 -25.21 11.82 24.31
N GLU A 347 -24.55 12.74 25.00
CA GLU A 347 -25.16 13.51 26.08
C GLU A 347 -26.02 14.61 25.47
N VAL A 348 -27.29 14.64 25.84
CA VAL A 348 -28.29 15.59 25.29
C VAL A 348 -28.80 16.57 26.32
N LEU A 349 -28.55 16.32 27.61
CA LEU A 349 -28.91 17.20 28.72
C LEU A 349 -27.69 17.33 29.66
N GLY A 350 -27.52 18.50 30.24
CA GLY A 350 -26.51 18.68 31.29
C GLY A 350 -26.82 17.83 32.52
N ALA A 351 -25.87 16.98 32.97
CA ALA A 351 -26.07 16.04 34.08
C ALA A 351 -26.34 16.71 35.44
N ARG A 352 -26.12 18.02 35.56
CA ARG A 352 -26.38 18.79 36.78
C ARG A 352 -27.60 19.68 36.70
N THR A 353 -27.95 20.23 35.54
CA THR A 353 -28.99 21.21 35.32
C THR A 353 -30.22 20.64 34.61
N GLY A 354 -30.05 19.59 33.82
CA GLY A 354 -31.06 19.03 32.95
C GLY A 354 -31.41 19.91 31.75
N LEU A 355 -30.61 20.94 31.48
CA LEU A 355 -30.79 21.82 30.33
C LEU A 355 -30.01 21.30 29.12
N PRO A 356 -30.59 21.37 27.90
CA PRO A 356 -29.88 20.96 26.67
C PRO A 356 -28.63 21.78 26.38
N GLU A 357 -28.62 23.08 26.76
CA GLU A 357 -27.52 24.01 26.55
C GLU A 357 -26.27 23.63 27.37
N ASP A 358 -26.45 22.88 28.44
CA ASP A 358 -25.37 22.42 29.33
C ASP A 358 -24.90 20.99 29.03
N ALA A 359 -25.43 20.37 27.98
CA ALA A 359 -24.97 19.08 27.50
C ALA A 359 -23.54 19.19 26.96
N ASP A 360 -22.66 18.26 27.29
CA ASP A 360 -21.30 18.27 26.83
C ASP A 360 -21.19 17.70 25.39
N PRO A 361 -20.94 18.54 24.37
CA PRO A 361 -20.85 18.09 22.98
C PRO A 361 -19.63 17.19 22.70
N ALA A 362 -18.65 17.13 23.60
CA ALA A 362 -17.51 16.25 23.48
C ALA A 362 -17.87 14.79 23.88
N ARG A 363 -18.94 14.59 24.60
CA ARG A 363 -19.42 13.27 25.03
C ARG A 363 -20.29 12.62 23.96
N ARG A 364 -19.65 12.26 22.86
CA ARG A 364 -20.28 11.56 21.75
C ARG A 364 -19.34 10.47 21.26
N GLN A 365 -19.85 9.26 21.06
CA GLN A 365 -19.08 8.13 20.56
C GLN A 365 -19.95 7.20 19.72
N ALA A 366 -19.39 6.75 18.59
CA ALA A 366 -19.97 5.69 17.79
C ALA A 366 -19.50 4.34 18.30
N VAL A 367 -20.41 3.36 18.36
CA VAL A 367 -20.11 1.97 18.70
C VAL A 367 -20.79 1.05 17.71
N ARG A 368 -20.10 -0.02 17.27
CA ARG A 368 -20.69 -1.02 16.38
C ARG A 368 -21.13 -2.25 17.16
N LEU A 369 -22.36 -2.66 16.97
CA LEU A 369 -22.96 -3.76 17.68
C LEU A 369 -22.39 -5.10 17.21
N THR A 370 -21.83 -5.86 18.13
CA THR A 370 -21.37 -7.23 17.90
C THR A 370 -22.41 -8.27 18.30
N ARG A 371 -23.26 -7.91 19.26
CA ARG A 371 -24.36 -8.76 19.74
C ARG A 371 -25.56 -7.95 20.15
N VAL A 372 -26.74 -8.47 19.86
CA VAL A 372 -28.02 -7.89 20.27
C VAL A 372 -28.87 -9.03 20.84
N LYS A 373 -29.37 -8.85 22.09
CA LYS A 373 -30.20 -9.83 22.78
C LYS A 373 -31.46 -9.15 23.34
N ARG A 374 -32.61 -9.72 23.08
CA ARG A 374 -33.90 -9.23 23.59
C ARG A 374 -34.24 -9.87 24.93
N GLY A 375 -34.81 -9.07 25.83
CA GLY A 375 -35.26 -9.52 27.12
C GLY A 375 -36.53 -8.75 27.58
N ASP A 376 -37.16 -9.24 28.64
CA ASP A 376 -38.26 -8.61 29.29
C ASP A 376 -37.99 -8.58 30.81
N ASP A 377 -38.14 -7.40 31.42
CA ASP A 377 -37.97 -7.23 32.86
C ASP A 377 -39.33 -7.38 33.56
N PRO A 378 -39.52 -8.45 34.35
CA PRO A 378 -40.77 -8.67 35.08
C PRO A 378 -40.92 -7.77 36.31
N ALA A 379 -39.81 -7.21 36.85
CA ALA A 379 -39.80 -6.40 38.06
C ALA A 379 -40.34 -4.99 37.81
N VAL A 380 -40.04 -4.44 36.64
CA VAL A 380 -40.53 -3.13 36.21
C VAL A 380 -41.62 -3.35 35.16
N LYS A 381 -42.79 -2.80 35.40
CA LYS A 381 -43.92 -2.94 34.48
C LYS A 381 -44.19 -1.66 33.72
N THR A 382 -44.26 -1.72 32.41
CA THR A 382 -44.72 -0.65 31.54
C THR A 382 -46.12 -1.03 31.02
N ASP A 383 -47.12 -0.19 31.23
CA ASP A 383 -48.51 -0.46 30.85
C ASP A 383 -49.08 -1.81 31.36
N GLY A 384 -48.64 -2.21 32.56
CA GLY A 384 -49.10 -3.46 33.20
C GLY A 384 -48.37 -4.75 32.72
N SER A 385 -47.52 -4.66 31.69
CA SER A 385 -46.71 -5.76 31.15
C SER A 385 -45.24 -5.64 31.53
N PRO A 386 -44.45 -6.76 31.57
CA PRO A 386 -43.01 -6.70 31.73
C PRO A 386 -42.36 -5.71 30.74
N THR A 387 -41.40 -4.94 31.20
CA THR A 387 -40.74 -3.94 30.35
C THR A 387 -39.79 -4.60 29.37
N PRO A 388 -40.02 -4.46 28.05
CA PRO A 388 -39.11 -5.04 27.06
C PRO A 388 -37.83 -4.20 26.91
N TYR A 389 -36.70 -4.88 26.81
CA TYR A 389 -35.38 -4.28 26.62
C TYR A 389 -34.53 -5.01 25.61
N LEU A 390 -33.46 -4.34 25.14
CA LEU A 390 -32.40 -4.89 24.34
C LEU A 390 -31.07 -4.77 25.08
N GLU A 391 -30.37 -5.88 25.29
CA GLU A 391 -28.94 -5.89 25.64
C GLU A 391 -28.14 -5.79 24.36
N VAL A 392 -27.24 -4.83 24.29
CA VAL A 392 -26.33 -4.59 23.16
C VAL A 392 -24.91 -4.66 23.65
N GLU A 393 -24.06 -5.31 22.85
CA GLU A 393 -22.62 -5.43 23.12
C GLU A 393 -21.83 -4.94 21.89
N TRP A 394 -20.62 -4.42 22.13
CA TRP A 394 -19.70 -3.99 21.10
C TRP A 394 -18.26 -4.40 21.45
N GLY A 395 -17.35 -4.29 20.49
CA GLY A 395 -15.96 -4.72 20.66
C GLY A 395 -15.16 -3.81 21.61
N PRO A 396 -14.07 -4.32 22.19
CA PRO A 396 -13.19 -3.56 23.08
C PRO A 396 -12.55 -2.34 22.40
N GLU A 397 -12.38 -2.35 21.10
CA GLU A 397 -11.84 -1.22 20.32
C GLU A 397 -12.80 -0.02 20.31
N ASP A 398 -14.12 -0.28 20.40
CA ASP A 398 -15.17 0.72 20.54
C ASP A 398 -15.57 0.97 22.01
N ALA A 399 -14.82 0.42 22.99
CA ALA A 399 -15.07 0.65 24.42
C ALA A 399 -15.21 2.13 24.75
N LEU A 400 -16.11 2.47 25.66
CA LEU A 400 -16.43 3.87 25.96
C LEU A 400 -15.20 4.62 26.48
N ARG A 401 -14.86 5.72 25.85
CA ARG A 401 -13.69 6.55 26.21
C ARG A 401 -13.91 7.44 27.42
N PHE A 402 -15.16 7.72 27.75
CA PHE A 402 -15.61 8.53 28.86
C PHE A 402 -16.93 7.97 29.40
N PRO A 403 -17.30 8.28 30.66
CA PRO A 403 -18.57 7.82 31.19
C PRO A 403 -19.74 8.59 30.57
N PHE A 404 -20.87 7.90 30.36
CA PHE A 404 -22.14 8.50 29.96
C PHE A 404 -23.11 8.48 31.14
N CYS A 405 -23.53 9.64 31.62
CA CYS A 405 -24.59 9.75 32.62
C CYS A 405 -25.92 9.46 31.95
N VAL A 406 -26.68 8.51 32.47
CA VAL A 406 -28.01 8.16 31.97
C VAL A 406 -29.07 8.88 32.75
N SER A 407 -28.98 8.84 34.07
CA SER A 407 -29.87 9.53 34.98
C SER A 407 -29.11 9.99 36.23
N ALA A 408 -29.51 11.11 36.81
CA ALA A 408 -28.86 11.70 37.97
C ALA A 408 -29.81 12.56 38.79
N ILE A 409 -29.38 12.89 40.03
CA ILE A 409 -30.03 13.93 40.82
C ILE A 409 -29.35 15.26 40.53
N GLY A 410 -30.11 16.24 40.05
CA GLY A 410 -29.62 17.57 39.70
C GLY A 410 -29.10 18.36 40.88
N ARG A 411 -28.51 19.53 40.58
CA ARG A 411 -27.90 20.40 41.59
C ARG A 411 -28.90 20.98 42.59
N SER A 412 -28.44 21.13 43.87
CA SER A 412 -29.09 21.93 44.89
C SER A 412 -29.36 23.39 44.43
N PRO A 413 -30.50 24.03 44.78
CA PRO A 413 -31.44 23.60 45.83
C PRO A 413 -32.55 22.64 45.36
N ASP A 414 -32.81 22.51 44.05
CA ASP A 414 -33.99 21.81 43.53
C ASP A 414 -33.87 20.28 43.62
N CYS A 415 -32.64 19.75 43.62
CA CYS A 415 -32.33 18.29 43.66
C CYS A 415 -33.31 17.46 42.80
N ARG A 416 -33.62 17.99 41.61
CA ARG A 416 -34.62 17.39 40.70
C ARG A 416 -34.06 16.13 40.08
N TYR A 417 -34.83 15.08 39.98
CA TYR A 417 -34.48 13.89 39.25
C TYR A 417 -34.44 14.21 37.74
N LEU A 418 -33.31 13.89 37.12
CA LEU A 418 -32.99 14.06 35.71
C LEU A 418 -32.88 12.70 35.08
N GLU A 419 -33.61 12.46 33.99
CA GLU A 419 -33.55 11.23 33.23
C GLU A 419 -33.25 11.51 31.75
N ASN A 420 -32.79 10.47 31.06
CA ASN A 420 -32.47 10.55 29.65
C ASN A 420 -31.38 11.61 29.33
N ILE A 421 -30.42 11.77 30.24
CA ILE A 421 -29.30 12.71 30.10
C ILE A 421 -28.46 12.35 28.88
N SER A 422 -28.18 11.07 28.72
CA SER A 422 -27.58 10.51 27.53
C SER A 422 -28.55 9.60 26.80
N VAL A 423 -28.45 9.55 25.48
CA VAL A 423 -29.29 8.73 24.60
C VAL A 423 -28.43 8.03 23.56
N ALA A 424 -28.99 6.96 22.97
CA ALA A 424 -28.40 6.36 21.79
C ALA A 424 -29.15 6.80 20.54
N ARG A 425 -28.44 7.09 19.47
CA ARG A 425 -28.96 7.38 18.13
C ARG A 425 -28.70 6.21 17.22
N GLY A 426 -29.74 5.69 16.61
CA GLY A 426 -29.64 4.76 15.48
C GLY A 426 -29.81 5.53 14.15
N ASN A 427 -30.22 4.83 13.10
CA ASN A 427 -30.24 5.38 11.73
C ASN A 427 -28.92 6.05 11.34
N VAL A 428 -27.82 5.41 11.70
CA VAL A 428 -26.46 5.92 11.52
C VAL A 428 -25.85 5.35 10.26
N LEU A 429 -25.34 6.23 9.42
CA LEU A 429 -24.78 5.91 8.12
C LEU A 429 -23.35 6.40 8.02
N LEU A 430 -22.43 5.54 7.56
CA LEU A 430 -21.10 5.96 7.18
C LEU A 430 -21.15 6.72 5.86
N VAL A 431 -20.56 7.89 5.84
CA VAL A 431 -20.45 8.72 4.64
C VAL A 431 -19.02 9.17 4.45
N ASP A 432 -18.65 9.41 3.20
CA ASP A 432 -17.34 9.94 2.85
C ASP A 432 -17.45 11.19 1.98
N HIS A 433 -16.48 12.08 2.14
CA HIS A 433 -16.38 13.31 1.38
C HIS A 433 -16.14 13.03 -0.09
N GLY A 434 -16.93 13.65 -0.94
CA GLY A 434 -16.81 13.62 -2.39
C GLY A 434 -18.15 13.55 -3.09
N ARG A 435 -18.15 14.02 -4.31
CA ARG A 435 -19.32 14.13 -5.18
C ARG A 435 -19.12 13.28 -6.44
N THR A 436 -19.99 12.33 -6.69
CA THR A 436 -20.05 11.60 -7.96
C THR A 436 -20.57 12.51 -9.08
N LEU A 437 -19.85 12.57 -10.18
CA LEU A 437 -20.24 13.32 -11.37
C LEU A 437 -21.02 12.44 -12.36
N ASP A 438 -21.79 13.09 -13.23
CA ASP A 438 -22.39 12.42 -14.38
C ASP A 438 -21.27 11.89 -15.30
N PRO A 439 -21.55 10.81 -16.07
CA PRO A 439 -20.56 10.20 -16.95
C PRO A 439 -19.97 11.22 -17.94
N GLU A 440 -18.64 11.23 -18.07
CA GLU A 440 -17.89 12.06 -18.98
C GLU A 440 -17.35 11.22 -20.15
N ASP A 441 -17.55 11.69 -21.37
CA ASP A 441 -16.96 11.08 -22.56
C ASP A 441 -15.45 11.39 -22.58
N LEU A 442 -14.64 10.32 -22.58
CA LEU A 442 -13.17 10.39 -22.58
C LEU A 442 -12.59 10.19 -24.00
N GLY A 443 -13.46 9.94 -25.00
CA GLY A 443 -13.07 9.75 -26.39
C GLY A 443 -12.78 8.30 -26.75
N GLU A 444 -12.25 8.14 -27.96
CA GLU A 444 -11.97 6.87 -28.60
C GLU A 444 -10.47 6.65 -28.76
N VAL A 445 -10.03 5.41 -28.64
CA VAL A 445 -8.64 5.01 -28.90
C VAL A 445 -8.29 5.26 -30.35
N PRO A 446 -7.30 6.10 -30.66
CA PRO A 446 -6.92 6.40 -32.03
C PRO A 446 -6.54 5.14 -32.82
N THR A 447 -7.04 5.06 -34.03
CA THR A 447 -6.68 4.00 -34.96
C THR A 447 -5.58 4.49 -35.90
N LEU A 448 -4.43 3.82 -35.84
CA LEU A 448 -3.33 4.07 -36.75
C LEU A 448 -3.34 2.97 -37.83
N SER A 449 -3.29 3.37 -39.10
CA SER A 449 -3.07 2.42 -40.21
C SER A 449 -1.55 2.27 -40.35
N THR A 450 -1.06 1.06 -40.28
CA THR A 450 0.29 0.73 -40.76
C THR A 450 0.16 0.17 -42.17
N ASP A 451 0.61 0.94 -43.13
CA ASP A 451 0.82 0.41 -44.46
C ASP A 451 2.05 -0.50 -44.39
N ALA A 452 1.83 -1.78 -44.15
CA ALA A 452 2.88 -2.76 -44.30
C ALA A 452 3.10 -2.95 -45.85
N ILE A 453 3.98 -2.10 -46.37
CA ILE A 453 4.46 -2.27 -47.75
C ILE A 453 5.43 -3.45 -47.72
N CYS A 454 4.94 -4.65 -47.92
CA CYS A 454 5.79 -5.76 -48.34
C CYS A 454 5.99 -5.65 -49.86
N GLU A 455 7.12 -5.12 -50.31
CA GLU A 455 7.48 -4.99 -51.74
C GLU A 455 7.52 -6.34 -52.50
N CYS A 456 7.46 -7.45 -51.77
CA CYS A 456 7.57 -8.80 -52.32
C CYS A 456 6.24 -9.58 -52.31
N ALA A 457 5.11 -8.98 -51.95
CA ALA A 457 3.83 -9.67 -52.01
C ALA A 457 3.07 -9.32 -53.33
N GLU A 458 2.73 -10.33 -54.12
CA GLU A 458 1.88 -10.20 -55.29
C GLU A 458 0.39 -9.87 -54.94
N THR A 459 0.06 -9.93 -53.63
CA THR A 459 -1.26 -9.54 -53.11
C THR A 459 -1.15 -8.31 -52.24
N PRO A 460 -2.09 -7.34 -52.36
CA PRO A 460 -2.07 -6.17 -51.46
C PRO A 460 -2.16 -6.64 -50.03
N SER A 461 -1.17 -6.21 -49.20
CA SER A 461 -1.16 -6.46 -47.75
C SER A 461 -2.42 -5.87 -47.14
N GLU A 462 -3.11 -6.66 -46.32
CA GLU A 462 -4.20 -6.14 -45.47
C GLU A 462 -3.67 -5.00 -44.61
N ILE A 463 -4.37 -3.86 -44.66
CA ILE A 463 -4.05 -2.71 -43.80
C ILE A 463 -4.23 -3.19 -42.37
N GLN A 464 -3.14 -3.23 -41.57
CA GLN A 464 -3.24 -3.52 -40.15
C GLN A 464 -3.55 -2.23 -39.37
N TYR A 465 -4.64 -2.30 -38.63
CA TYR A 465 -5.03 -1.22 -37.71
C TYR A 465 -4.42 -1.46 -36.34
N VAL A 466 -3.60 -0.54 -35.90
CA VAL A 466 -2.94 -0.59 -34.61
C VAL A 466 -3.49 0.51 -33.69
N ALA A 467 -3.61 0.21 -32.40
CA ALA A 467 -4.04 1.21 -31.43
C ALA A 467 -2.99 2.32 -31.31
N GLY A 468 -3.42 3.56 -31.48
CA GLY A 468 -2.60 4.72 -31.22
C GLY A 468 -2.48 5.03 -29.71
N LYS A 469 -1.61 5.98 -29.37
CA LYS A 469 -1.41 6.43 -27.98
C LYS A 469 -2.69 7.09 -27.45
N PHE A 470 -3.28 6.50 -26.42
CA PHE A 470 -4.49 6.99 -25.80
C PHE A 470 -4.20 7.32 -24.30
N ARG A 471 -4.27 8.61 -23.97
CA ARG A 471 -4.05 9.13 -22.61
C ARG A 471 -5.08 10.20 -22.29
N PRO A 472 -6.33 9.83 -22.04
CA PRO A 472 -7.36 10.78 -21.69
C PRO A 472 -7.10 11.36 -20.29
N HIS A 473 -7.69 12.54 -20.02
CA HIS A 473 -7.64 13.18 -18.72
C HIS A 473 -9.05 13.56 -18.27
N LEU A 474 -9.24 13.65 -16.95
CA LEU A 474 -10.51 14.03 -16.35
C LEU A 474 -10.57 15.56 -16.24
N ARG A 475 -11.71 16.15 -16.64
CA ARG A 475 -11.88 17.61 -16.72
C ARG A 475 -12.06 18.28 -15.37
N ARG A 476 -12.51 17.56 -14.35
CA ARG A 476 -12.85 18.11 -13.04
C ARG A 476 -11.87 17.65 -11.96
N VAL A 477 -11.46 18.58 -11.12
CA VAL A 477 -10.50 18.41 -10.03
C VAL A 477 -11.08 18.90 -8.70
N PRO A 478 -10.55 18.48 -7.55
CA PRO A 478 -9.62 17.37 -7.34
C PRO A 478 -10.33 16.01 -7.39
N LEU A 479 -9.68 14.99 -7.93
CA LEU A 479 -10.19 13.62 -7.93
C LEU A 479 -10.20 13.06 -6.50
N THR A 480 -11.26 12.34 -6.13
CA THR A 480 -11.35 11.67 -4.83
C THR A 480 -10.49 10.43 -4.78
N PHE A 481 -9.67 10.32 -3.74
CA PHE A 481 -8.94 9.10 -3.38
C PHE A 481 -9.48 8.56 -2.06
N ARG A 482 -9.60 7.25 -1.96
CA ARG A 482 -10.19 6.57 -0.81
C ARG A 482 -9.58 5.19 -0.60
N ALA A 483 -9.27 4.82 0.66
CA ALA A 483 -8.96 3.45 1.02
C ALA A 483 -10.22 2.58 0.91
N ALA A 484 -10.07 1.37 0.37
CA ALA A 484 -11.17 0.43 0.27
C ALA A 484 -11.72 0.08 1.67
N LEU A 485 -13.02 -0.22 1.75
CA LEU A 485 -13.55 -0.86 2.95
C LEU A 485 -13.04 -2.31 3.00
N PRO A 486 -12.81 -2.87 4.20
CA PRO A 486 -12.47 -4.28 4.33
C PRO A 486 -13.49 -5.17 3.60
N ALA A 487 -13.02 -6.03 2.69
CA ALA A 487 -13.89 -6.83 1.84
C ALA A 487 -14.62 -7.94 2.61
N ASP A 488 -13.95 -8.54 3.60
CA ASP A 488 -14.38 -9.80 4.20
C ASP A 488 -15.42 -9.67 5.32
N ALA A 489 -15.55 -8.53 5.98
CA ALA A 489 -16.57 -8.31 6.98
C ALA A 489 -16.76 -6.82 7.37
N PRO A 490 -17.33 -5.96 6.53
CA PRO A 490 -17.57 -4.57 6.90
C PRO A 490 -18.46 -4.43 8.15
N HIS A 491 -19.21 -5.49 8.51
CA HIS A 491 -20.04 -5.54 9.71
C HIS A 491 -19.28 -5.88 11.00
N PHE A 492 -18.02 -6.33 10.92
CA PHE A 492 -17.24 -6.75 12.09
C PHE A 492 -16.11 -5.77 12.44
N VAL A 493 -15.86 -4.80 11.57
CA VAL A 493 -14.82 -3.78 11.82
C VAL A 493 -15.37 -2.75 12.82
N PRO A 494 -14.62 -2.39 13.88
CA PRO A 494 -15.04 -1.39 14.86
C PRO A 494 -15.43 -0.04 14.21
N ALA A 495 -16.40 0.66 14.82
CA ALA A 495 -16.87 1.94 14.25
C ALA A 495 -15.74 2.99 14.19
N VAL A 496 -14.83 2.98 15.15
CA VAL A 496 -13.70 3.91 15.20
C VAL A 496 -12.71 3.66 14.06
N SER A 497 -12.43 2.39 13.74
CA SER A 497 -11.45 2.01 12.72
C SER A 497 -11.89 2.36 11.29
N LEU A 498 -13.20 2.45 11.05
CA LEU A 498 -13.73 2.81 9.73
C LEU A 498 -13.51 4.28 9.35
N LEU A 499 -13.27 5.14 10.33
CA LEU A 499 -12.97 6.55 10.09
C LEU A 499 -11.49 6.78 9.77
N ASP A 500 -10.63 5.85 10.14
CA ASP A 500 -9.20 5.93 9.86
C ASP A 500 -8.91 5.28 8.50
N GLN A 501 -8.10 5.93 7.70
CA GLN A 501 -7.72 5.47 6.37
C GLN A 501 -6.20 5.41 6.25
N ASP A 502 -5.68 4.35 5.66
CA ASP A 502 -4.30 4.36 5.20
C ASP A 502 -4.23 5.12 3.87
N VAL A 503 -3.63 6.30 3.92
CA VAL A 503 -3.51 7.21 2.78
C VAL A 503 -2.75 6.57 1.61
N ARG A 504 -1.80 5.68 1.90
CA ARG A 504 -1.01 4.99 0.88
C ARG A 504 -1.77 3.85 0.20
N SER A 505 -2.82 3.35 0.82
CA SER A 505 -3.72 2.35 0.23
C SER A 505 -4.91 2.98 -0.51
N ALA A 506 -5.01 4.33 -0.53
CA ALA A 506 -6.12 5.04 -1.15
C ALA A 506 -6.05 4.96 -2.69
N LEU A 507 -7.11 4.43 -3.29
CA LEU A 507 -7.27 4.31 -4.74
C LEU A 507 -8.17 5.42 -5.30
N PRO A 508 -7.94 5.85 -6.55
CA PRO A 508 -8.77 6.85 -7.21
C PRO A 508 -10.19 6.32 -7.42
N GLN A 509 -11.16 7.17 -7.18
CA GLN A 509 -12.58 6.82 -7.33
C GLN A 509 -13.03 7.12 -8.76
N VAL A 510 -12.62 6.28 -9.69
CA VAL A 510 -12.95 6.33 -11.12
C VAL A 510 -13.48 4.97 -11.56
N LYS A 511 -14.63 4.97 -12.22
CA LYS A 511 -15.20 3.81 -12.90
C LYS A 511 -15.18 4.07 -14.39
N LEU A 512 -14.55 3.22 -15.16
CA LEU A 512 -14.54 3.29 -16.61
C LEU A 512 -15.52 2.29 -17.20
N GLU A 513 -16.29 2.77 -18.16
CA GLU A 513 -17.15 1.96 -19.03
C GLU A 513 -16.66 2.10 -20.45
N SER A 514 -16.51 0.99 -21.18
CA SER A 514 -16.01 0.97 -22.55
C SER A 514 -17.03 0.41 -23.52
N THR A 515 -16.88 0.76 -24.79
CA THR A 515 -17.64 0.17 -25.89
C THR A 515 -16.64 -0.36 -26.94
N PRO A 516 -16.58 -1.68 -27.16
CA PRO A 516 -17.38 -2.75 -26.54
C PRO A 516 -17.15 -2.86 -25.02
N ALA A 517 -18.17 -3.35 -24.31
CA ALA A 517 -18.18 -3.38 -22.86
C ALA A 517 -17.10 -4.32 -22.30
N ALA A 518 -16.24 -3.78 -21.44
CA ALA A 518 -15.25 -4.51 -20.68
C ALA A 518 -15.06 -3.86 -19.29
N PRO A 519 -14.85 -4.63 -18.23
CA PRO A 519 -14.53 -4.07 -16.91
C PRO A 519 -13.09 -3.55 -16.89
N TRP A 520 -12.89 -2.32 -16.40
CA TRP A 520 -11.57 -1.72 -16.21
C TRP A 520 -11.39 -1.34 -14.76
N GLU A 521 -10.26 -1.74 -14.17
CA GLU A 521 -9.96 -1.49 -12.76
C GLU A 521 -8.76 -0.57 -12.59
N SER A 522 -8.85 0.36 -11.63
CA SER A 522 -7.74 1.22 -11.26
C SER A 522 -6.74 0.49 -10.37
N ARG A 523 -5.45 0.68 -10.64
CA ARG A 523 -4.33 0.12 -9.86
C ARG A 523 -3.35 1.22 -9.49
N PHE A 524 -2.49 0.97 -8.50
CA PHE A 524 -1.39 1.87 -8.15
C PHE A 524 -0.34 1.93 -9.26
N ASP A 525 0.00 0.78 -9.82
CA ASP A 525 0.86 0.60 -10.99
C ASP A 525 0.43 -0.65 -11.77
N LEU A 526 1.13 -0.95 -12.85
CA LEU A 526 0.84 -2.09 -13.73
C LEU A 526 1.89 -3.19 -13.65
N ILE A 527 2.84 -3.13 -12.70
CA ILE A 527 3.96 -4.08 -12.62
C ILE A 527 3.47 -5.52 -12.42
N GLU A 528 2.42 -5.69 -11.62
CA GLU A 528 1.81 -6.99 -11.34
C GLU A 528 0.66 -7.35 -12.31
N SER A 529 0.40 -6.51 -13.31
CA SER A 529 -0.71 -6.72 -14.24
C SER A 529 -0.28 -7.60 -15.41
N PHE A 530 -1.05 -8.66 -15.66
CA PHE A 530 -0.85 -9.51 -16.84
C PHE A 530 -1.33 -8.81 -18.11
N SER A 531 -0.79 -9.21 -19.27
CA SER A 531 -1.06 -8.61 -20.58
C SER A 531 -2.55 -8.58 -20.99
N ASN A 532 -3.38 -9.43 -20.41
CA ASN A 532 -4.82 -9.54 -20.69
C ASN A 532 -5.71 -8.87 -19.63
N GLU A 533 -5.14 -8.27 -18.59
CA GLU A 533 -5.91 -7.62 -17.53
C GLU A 533 -6.20 -6.16 -17.88
N ASN A 534 -7.48 -5.80 -17.79
CA ASN A 534 -7.95 -4.45 -18.08
C ASN A 534 -7.71 -3.52 -16.90
N HIS A 535 -6.45 -3.17 -16.68
CA HIS A 535 -6.02 -2.30 -15.61
C HIS A 535 -5.58 -0.93 -16.14
N PHE A 536 -5.78 0.10 -15.34
CA PHE A 536 -5.30 1.44 -15.62
C PHE A 536 -4.76 2.12 -14.36
N VAL A 537 -3.91 3.09 -14.55
CA VAL A 537 -3.34 3.92 -13.49
C VAL A 537 -3.79 5.37 -13.68
N VAL A 538 -4.10 6.01 -12.57
CA VAL A 538 -4.37 7.45 -12.54
C VAL A 538 -3.11 8.18 -12.10
N GLU A 539 -2.63 9.09 -12.94
CA GLU A 539 -1.46 9.93 -12.68
C GLU A 539 -1.92 11.38 -12.53
N ILE A 540 -1.70 11.98 -11.37
CA ILE A 540 -2.05 13.37 -11.07
C ILE A 540 -0.86 14.26 -11.45
N ASP A 541 -1.11 15.30 -12.21
CA ASP A 541 -0.11 16.30 -12.56
C ASP A 541 0.04 17.42 -11.51
N ASN A 542 0.85 18.43 -11.79
CA ASN A 542 1.09 19.55 -10.89
C ASN A 542 -0.13 20.46 -10.68
N ASP A 543 -1.06 20.46 -11.62
CA ASP A 543 -2.29 21.25 -11.59
C ASP A 543 -3.45 20.46 -10.96
N GLY A 544 -3.18 19.21 -10.53
CA GLY A 544 -4.18 18.32 -9.92
C GLY A 544 -5.05 17.59 -10.94
N VAL A 545 -4.75 17.69 -12.24
CA VAL A 545 -5.50 17.01 -13.30
C VAL A 545 -5.12 15.53 -13.32
N ALA A 546 -6.13 14.68 -13.39
CA ALA A 546 -5.98 13.22 -13.44
C ALA A 546 -5.84 12.72 -14.88
N HIS A 547 -4.70 12.15 -15.23
CA HIS A 547 -4.43 11.49 -16.50
C HIS A 547 -4.57 9.99 -16.35
N LEU A 548 -5.25 9.35 -17.29
CA LEU A 548 -5.42 7.89 -17.29
C LEU A 548 -4.35 7.24 -18.17
N ARG A 549 -3.62 6.29 -17.60
CA ARG A 549 -2.62 5.49 -18.33
C ARG A 549 -3.03 4.03 -18.31
N PHE A 550 -3.20 3.48 -19.48
CA PHE A 550 -3.53 2.07 -19.72
C PHE A 550 -2.26 1.22 -19.86
N GLY A 551 -2.43 -0.09 -19.90
CA GLY A 551 -1.36 -1.03 -20.23
C GLY A 551 -0.86 -0.90 -21.66
N ASP A 552 0.27 -1.52 -21.91
CA ASP A 552 0.96 -1.53 -23.22
C ASP A 552 0.89 -2.89 -23.93
N GLY A 553 0.19 -3.87 -23.34
CA GLY A 553 0.07 -5.25 -23.84
C GLY A 553 1.11 -6.20 -23.25
N GLU A 554 2.11 -5.69 -22.53
CA GLU A 554 3.03 -6.48 -21.69
C GLU A 554 2.63 -6.36 -20.21
N LEU A 555 2.53 -5.13 -19.73
CA LEU A 555 2.08 -4.80 -18.36
C LEU A 555 0.68 -4.20 -18.41
N GLY A 556 -0.33 -5.07 -18.31
CA GLY A 556 -1.73 -4.72 -18.47
C GLY A 556 -2.18 -4.65 -19.93
N ASN A 557 -3.47 -4.80 -20.16
CA ASN A 557 -4.05 -4.79 -21.49
C ASN A 557 -3.98 -3.41 -22.16
N GLN A 558 -3.55 -3.38 -23.41
CA GLN A 558 -3.65 -2.20 -24.26
C GLN A 558 -5.05 -2.09 -24.82
N PRO A 559 -5.76 -0.97 -24.64
CA PRO A 559 -7.07 -0.80 -25.24
C PRO A 559 -6.99 -0.91 -26.76
N PRO A 560 -7.85 -1.73 -27.41
CA PRO A 560 -7.82 -1.89 -28.85
C PRO A 560 -8.24 -0.61 -29.59
N ALA A 561 -7.77 -0.45 -30.83
CA ALA A 561 -8.13 0.65 -31.70
C ALA A 561 -9.66 0.75 -31.85
N GLY A 562 -10.19 1.95 -31.83
CA GLY A 562 -11.64 2.21 -31.97
C GLY A 562 -12.46 1.94 -30.69
N MET A 563 -11.86 1.52 -29.58
CA MET A 563 -12.58 1.40 -28.32
C MET A 563 -12.85 2.78 -27.72
N SER A 564 -14.11 3.07 -27.40
CA SER A 564 -14.51 4.32 -26.75
C SER A 564 -14.67 4.15 -25.23
N PHE A 565 -14.38 5.21 -24.47
CA PHE A 565 -14.44 5.21 -23.01
C PHE A 565 -15.31 6.32 -22.45
N THR A 566 -16.07 5.96 -21.43
CA THR A 566 -16.85 6.90 -20.62
C THR A 566 -16.42 6.73 -19.17
N GLY A 567 -16.10 7.85 -18.50
CA GLY A 567 -15.65 7.87 -17.12
C GLY A 567 -16.70 8.41 -16.15
N THR A 568 -17.06 7.65 -15.13
CA THR A 568 -17.80 8.13 -13.96
C THR A 568 -16.84 8.23 -12.79
N TYR A 569 -16.70 9.42 -12.22
CA TYR A 569 -15.71 9.63 -11.16
C TYR A 569 -16.21 10.59 -10.08
N ARG A 570 -15.50 10.62 -8.95
CA ARG A 570 -15.84 11.47 -7.82
C ARG A 570 -14.83 12.60 -7.68
N ILE A 571 -15.30 13.78 -7.30
CA ILE A 571 -14.49 14.93 -6.96
C ILE A 571 -14.69 15.33 -5.51
N GLY A 572 -13.61 15.77 -4.87
CA GLY A 572 -13.54 16.15 -3.45
C GLY A 572 -12.52 15.26 -2.73
N ASN A 573 -11.41 15.87 -2.29
CA ASN A 573 -10.29 15.18 -1.67
C ASN A 573 -9.63 16.11 -0.63
N GLY A 574 -8.70 15.59 0.12
CA GLY A 574 -7.92 16.36 1.06
C GLY A 574 -8.68 16.83 2.30
N LYS A 575 -8.17 17.89 2.92
CA LYS A 575 -8.65 18.43 4.20
C LYS A 575 -10.01 19.15 4.12
N ALA A 576 -10.48 19.51 2.93
CA ALA A 576 -11.76 20.21 2.76
C ALA A 576 -12.95 19.44 3.36
N GLY A 577 -12.85 18.09 3.32
CA GLY A 577 -13.85 17.22 3.93
C GLY A 577 -13.78 17.08 5.45
N ASN A 578 -12.74 17.61 6.13
CA ASN A 578 -12.61 17.55 7.60
C ASN A 578 -13.50 18.60 8.26
N VAL A 579 -14.81 18.41 8.17
CA VAL A 579 -15.80 19.35 8.72
C VAL A 579 -16.10 19.03 10.18
N GLY A 580 -16.48 20.06 10.94
CA GLY A 580 -16.83 19.92 12.36
C GLY A 580 -18.07 19.06 12.62
N ALA A 581 -18.29 18.72 13.88
CA ALA A 581 -19.54 18.09 14.30
C ALA A 581 -20.73 19.02 14.01
N ASP A 582 -21.89 18.44 13.71
CA ASP A 582 -23.14 19.12 13.38
C ASP A 582 -23.08 20.09 12.18
N SER A 583 -22.06 19.96 11.32
CA SER A 583 -21.90 20.77 10.10
C SER A 583 -22.72 20.24 8.92
N ILE A 584 -22.91 18.93 8.83
CA ILE A 584 -23.72 18.28 7.78
C ILE A 584 -25.17 18.38 8.22
N SER A 585 -25.96 19.13 7.49
CA SER A 585 -27.32 19.45 7.94
C SER A 585 -28.40 19.36 6.86
N ARG A 586 -28.03 18.95 5.65
CA ARG A 586 -28.99 18.83 4.54
C ARG A 586 -28.82 17.50 3.81
N LEU A 587 -29.99 16.94 3.42
CA LEU A 587 -30.10 15.79 2.52
C LEU A 587 -30.41 16.30 1.12
N VAL A 588 -29.64 15.87 0.15
CA VAL A 588 -29.81 16.21 -1.26
C VAL A 588 -30.30 14.99 -2.01
N LEU A 589 -31.35 15.15 -2.79
CA LEU A 589 -31.92 14.12 -3.63
C LEU A 589 -31.54 14.32 -5.09
N ARG A 590 -31.16 13.23 -5.76
CA ARG A 590 -30.78 13.19 -7.18
C ARG A 590 -31.86 12.45 -7.97
N LYS A 591 -32.58 13.17 -8.84
CA LYS A 591 -33.58 12.58 -9.75
C LYS A 591 -34.58 11.65 -9.05
N THR A 592 -34.88 11.95 -7.78
CA THR A 592 -35.89 11.23 -6.97
C THR A 592 -36.64 12.21 -6.08
N LYS A 593 -37.82 11.84 -5.65
CA LYS A 593 -38.62 12.60 -4.68
C LYS A 593 -38.74 11.78 -3.41
N LEU A 594 -38.69 12.42 -2.27
CA LEU A 594 -38.93 11.82 -0.97
C LEU A 594 -40.29 12.33 -0.48
N ASP A 595 -41.20 11.40 -0.20
CA ASP A 595 -42.44 11.71 0.44
C ASP A 595 -42.25 11.61 1.96
N LEU A 596 -42.23 12.74 2.62
CA LEU A 596 -42.12 12.84 4.07
C LEU A 596 -43.49 12.77 4.78
N GLY A 597 -44.60 12.68 4.03
CA GLY A 597 -45.92 12.78 4.62
C GLY A 597 -46.08 14.11 5.39
N SER A 598 -46.50 14.02 6.65
CA SER A 598 -46.53 15.16 7.58
C SER A 598 -45.31 15.26 8.49
N GLY A 599 -44.36 14.30 8.38
CA GLY A 599 -43.20 14.19 9.26
C GLY A 599 -42.02 15.08 8.85
N SER A 600 -41.14 15.34 9.81
CA SER A 600 -39.89 16.06 9.60
C SER A 600 -38.69 15.11 9.56
N ILE A 601 -37.61 15.55 8.92
CA ILE A 601 -36.31 14.88 8.95
C ILE A 601 -35.24 15.87 9.38
N THR A 602 -34.39 15.44 10.32
CA THR A 602 -33.21 16.19 10.73
C THR A 602 -31.96 15.37 10.41
N ILE A 603 -31.00 16.01 9.80
CA ILE A 603 -29.72 15.41 9.40
C ILE A 603 -28.60 16.02 10.24
N ARG A 604 -27.78 15.18 10.84
CA ARG A 604 -26.66 15.61 11.66
C ARG A 604 -25.47 14.66 11.50
N ASN A 605 -24.27 15.21 11.64
CA ASN A 605 -23.05 14.43 11.91
C ASN A 605 -22.62 14.71 13.36
N PRO A 606 -23.05 13.91 14.34
CA PRO A 606 -22.74 14.16 15.75
C PRO A 606 -21.22 14.14 16.04
N LEU A 607 -20.45 13.47 15.21
CA LEU A 607 -19.00 13.40 15.27
C LEU A 607 -18.39 14.20 14.11
N PRO A 608 -17.22 14.83 14.31
CA PRO A 608 -16.55 15.53 13.22
C PRO A 608 -16.09 14.55 12.13
N ALA A 609 -16.12 15.00 10.88
CA ALA A 609 -15.48 14.31 9.79
C ALA A 609 -13.96 14.41 9.90
N ARG A 610 -13.27 13.31 9.66
CA ARG A 610 -11.81 13.22 9.80
C ARG A 610 -11.19 12.25 8.79
N GLY A 611 -9.87 12.22 8.77
CA GLY A 611 -9.09 11.35 7.87
C GLY A 611 -8.76 12.01 6.53
N GLY A 612 -9.40 13.12 6.17
CA GLY A 612 -9.05 13.87 4.96
C GLY A 612 -7.61 14.40 5.01
N THR A 613 -6.79 13.99 4.05
CA THR A 613 -5.35 14.29 3.99
C THR A 613 -5.01 14.84 2.62
N GLU A 614 -4.24 15.92 2.59
CA GLU A 614 -3.76 16.51 1.34
C GLU A 614 -2.80 15.57 0.59
N PRO A 615 -2.68 15.73 -0.73
CA PRO A 615 -1.64 15.08 -1.50
C PRO A 615 -0.26 15.34 -0.92
N GLU A 616 0.59 14.32 -0.89
CA GLU A 616 1.96 14.45 -0.40
C GLU A 616 2.73 15.47 -1.23
N PRO A 617 3.40 16.45 -0.61
CA PRO A 617 4.21 17.41 -1.34
C PRO A 617 5.39 16.76 -2.06
N ILE A 618 5.69 17.18 -3.29
CA ILE A 618 6.82 16.66 -4.07
C ILE A 618 8.14 16.72 -3.29
N VAL A 619 8.34 17.80 -2.52
CA VAL A 619 9.57 18.01 -1.73
C VAL A 619 9.72 16.95 -0.64
N GLU A 620 8.63 16.59 0.04
CA GLU A 620 8.63 15.52 1.05
C GLU A 620 8.90 14.16 0.41
N ALA A 621 8.25 13.86 -0.70
CA ALA A 621 8.47 12.60 -1.42
C ALA A 621 9.94 12.45 -1.87
N LYS A 622 10.56 13.49 -2.41
CA LYS A 622 11.98 13.50 -2.76
C LYS A 622 12.90 13.23 -1.57
N LEU A 623 12.56 13.77 -0.40
CA LEU A 623 13.33 13.59 0.83
C LEU A 623 13.16 12.18 1.41
N MET A 624 11.94 11.64 1.37
CA MET A 624 11.57 10.41 2.06
C MET A 624 11.80 9.15 1.20
N ALA A 625 11.54 9.21 -0.11
CA ALA A 625 11.64 8.05 -0.98
C ALA A 625 13.00 7.34 -0.93
N PRO A 626 14.17 8.03 -0.98
CA PRO A 626 15.46 7.35 -0.91
C PRO A 626 15.78 6.70 0.43
N ARG A 627 14.99 6.98 1.47
CA ARG A 627 15.22 6.51 2.84
C ARG A 627 14.25 5.42 3.27
N THR A 628 13.09 5.35 2.66
CA THR A 628 11.99 4.48 3.13
C THR A 628 12.32 3.01 2.99
N PHE A 629 12.93 2.60 1.88
CA PHE A 629 13.32 1.20 1.69
C PHE A 629 14.37 0.72 2.71
N ARG A 630 15.13 1.66 3.33
CA ARG A 630 16.09 1.35 4.40
C ARG A 630 15.45 1.24 5.78
N LYS A 631 14.25 1.80 5.96
CA LYS A 631 13.53 1.74 7.24
C LYS A 631 12.73 0.47 7.40
N THR A 632 12.28 -0.13 6.31
CA THR A 632 11.48 -1.34 6.37
C THR A 632 12.40 -2.54 6.21
N ILE A 633 12.66 -3.24 7.31
CA ILE A 633 13.43 -4.47 7.29
C ILE A 633 12.63 -5.54 6.57
N GLN A 634 13.15 -6.00 5.43
CA GLN A 634 12.55 -7.04 4.59
C GLN A 634 13.14 -8.44 4.88
N ARG A 635 14.24 -8.49 5.63
CA ARG A 635 14.93 -9.73 5.99
C ARG A 635 15.66 -9.56 7.31
N ALA A 636 15.41 -10.44 8.26
CA ALA A 636 16.11 -10.47 9.52
C ALA A 636 17.50 -11.09 9.36
N ILE A 637 18.54 -10.34 9.69
CA ILE A 637 19.96 -10.75 9.57
C ILE A 637 20.63 -10.78 10.94
N ILE A 638 20.40 -9.77 11.76
CA ILE A 638 20.91 -9.63 13.12
C ILE A 638 19.78 -9.78 14.14
N ALA A 639 20.12 -9.95 15.41
CA ALA A 639 19.13 -10.11 16.48
C ALA A 639 18.13 -8.95 16.53
N GLN A 640 18.62 -7.72 16.43
CA GLN A 640 17.79 -6.52 16.42
C GLN A 640 16.73 -6.52 15.30
N ASP A 641 17.01 -7.11 14.14
CA ASP A 641 16.03 -7.18 13.05
C ASP A 641 14.83 -8.04 13.46
N TYR A 642 15.06 -9.15 14.18
CA TYR A 642 14.00 -10.01 14.72
C TYR A 642 13.16 -9.29 15.76
N GLU A 643 13.80 -8.46 16.63
CA GLU A 643 13.10 -7.62 17.61
C GLU A 643 12.16 -6.65 16.88
N GLU A 644 12.69 -5.82 15.97
CA GLU A 644 11.93 -4.80 15.24
C GLU A 644 10.79 -5.39 14.39
N ILE A 645 10.97 -6.59 13.83
CA ILE A 645 9.92 -7.28 13.07
C ILE A 645 8.84 -7.81 13.99
N ALA A 646 9.20 -8.40 15.14
CA ALA A 646 8.23 -8.90 16.13
C ALA A 646 7.37 -7.76 16.70
N GLU A 647 7.97 -6.61 17.00
CA GLU A 647 7.31 -5.41 17.52
C GLU A 647 6.33 -4.74 16.53
N ARG A 648 6.30 -5.17 15.25
CA ARG A 648 5.27 -4.73 14.30
C ARG A 648 3.89 -5.28 14.62
N ASN A 649 3.81 -6.37 15.39
CA ASN A 649 2.54 -6.91 15.86
C ASN A 649 1.99 -6.00 16.97
N ARG A 650 0.74 -5.54 16.81
CA ARG A 650 0.07 -4.62 17.73
C ARG A 650 -0.13 -5.16 19.16
N LYS A 651 -0.08 -6.48 19.32
CA LYS A 651 -0.22 -7.14 20.64
C LYS A 651 1.11 -7.22 21.37
N VAL A 652 2.23 -6.95 20.71
CA VAL A 652 3.59 -6.98 21.27
C VAL A 652 3.97 -5.58 21.72
N GLN A 653 4.36 -5.47 22.98
CA GLN A 653 4.92 -4.24 23.55
C GLN A 653 6.39 -4.09 23.17
N ASN A 654 7.17 -5.14 23.44
CA ASN A 654 8.60 -5.21 23.17
C ASN A 654 9.00 -6.65 22.84
N ALA A 655 10.12 -6.79 22.15
CA ALA A 655 10.76 -8.07 21.90
C ALA A 655 12.25 -8.00 22.21
N SER A 656 12.83 -9.12 22.61
CA SER A 656 14.28 -9.25 22.77
C SER A 656 14.77 -10.50 22.07
N ALA A 657 15.74 -10.38 21.18
CA ALA A 657 16.24 -11.49 20.41
C ALA A 657 17.74 -11.74 20.66
N ALA A 658 18.16 -12.98 20.48
CA ALA A 658 19.55 -13.37 20.50
C ALA A 658 19.83 -14.42 19.42
N LEU A 659 20.95 -14.30 18.71
CA LEU A 659 21.40 -15.35 17.81
C LEU A 659 22.31 -16.31 18.59
N VAL A 660 21.82 -17.52 18.81
CA VAL A 660 22.50 -18.56 19.58
C VAL A 660 23.04 -19.63 18.66
N TRP A 661 24.33 -19.97 18.83
CA TRP A 661 24.93 -21.08 18.08
C TRP A 661 24.53 -22.43 18.70
N THR A 662 23.82 -23.25 17.96
CA THR A 662 23.32 -24.58 18.43
C THR A 662 24.32 -25.72 18.27
N GLY A 663 25.47 -25.45 17.68
CA GLY A 663 26.49 -26.45 17.34
C GLY A 663 26.52 -26.81 15.84
N SER A 664 25.44 -26.51 15.11
CA SER A 664 25.32 -26.79 13.66
C SER A 664 24.97 -25.54 12.87
N TRP A 665 24.09 -24.67 13.41
CA TRP A 665 23.65 -23.40 12.81
C TRP A 665 23.25 -22.41 13.89
N TYR A 666 22.86 -21.19 13.46
CA TYR A 666 22.33 -20.18 14.36
C TYR A 666 20.83 -20.34 14.55
N GLU A 667 20.36 -20.20 15.78
CA GLU A 667 18.97 -20.08 16.16
C GLU A 667 18.70 -18.65 16.61
N ALA A 668 17.64 -18.05 16.07
CA ALA A 668 17.11 -16.79 16.54
C ALA A 668 16.13 -17.07 17.69
N ASP A 669 16.57 -16.82 18.90
CA ASP A 669 15.80 -17.00 20.14
C ASP A 669 15.14 -15.66 20.48
N VAL A 670 13.82 -15.55 20.27
CA VAL A 670 13.05 -14.31 20.37
C VAL A 670 12.11 -14.39 21.57
N ALA A 671 12.33 -13.53 22.56
CA ALA A 671 11.46 -13.39 23.71
C ALA A 671 10.44 -12.28 23.48
N ILE A 672 9.15 -12.54 23.77
CA ILE A 672 8.05 -11.62 23.53
C ILE A 672 7.46 -11.11 24.84
N ASP A 673 7.22 -9.80 24.90
CA ASP A 673 6.53 -9.09 25.97
C ASP A 673 5.20 -8.55 25.41
N PRO A 674 4.05 -9.12 25.78
CA PRO A 674 2.75 -8.68 25.30
C PRO A 674 2.26 -7.41 26.00
N PHE A 675 1.36 -6.65 25.38
CA PHE A 675 0.69 -5.53 26.03
C PHE A 675 -0.28 -5.98 27.14
N GLY A 676 -0.17 -5.39 28.31
CA GLY A 676 -1.16 -5.51 29.40
C GLY A 676 -1.11 -6.80 30.17
N ASP A 677 -0.36 -7.80 29.74
CA ASP A 677 -0.23 -9.11 30.36
C ASP A 677 1.25 -9.51 30.49
N GLU A 678 1.55 -10.34 31.46
CA GLU A 678 2.90 -10.90 31.69
C GLU A 678 3.08 -12.26 30.98
N THR A 679 1.99 -12.91 30.58
CA THR A 679 2.02 -14.24 29.97
C THR A 679 1.38 -14.20 28.59
N PRO A 680 2.16 -14.22 27.51
CA PRO A 680 1.59 -14.29 26.17
C PRO A 680 0.81 -15.58 25.97
N GLU A 681 -0.33 -15.49 25.30
CA GLU A 681 -1.09 -16.66 24.87
C GLU A 681 -0.26 -17.49 23.87
N GLU A 682 -0.36 -18.80 23.92
CA GLU A 682 0.37 -19.71 23.00
C GLU A 682 0.03 -19.42 21.52
N GLU A 683 -1.20 -18.98 21.27
CA GLU A 683 -1.65 -18.56 19.95
C GLU A 683 -0.87 -17.32 19.44
N LEU A 684 -0.59 -16.35 20.29
CA LEU A 684 0.21 -15.18 19.94
C LEU A 684 1.66 -15.56 19.62
N LEU A 685 2.27 -16.45 20.40
CA LEU A 685 3.64 -16.92 20.13
C LEU A 685 3.72 -17.62 18.77
N THR A 686 2.75 -18.47 18.47
CA THR A 686 2.65 -19.18 17.18
C THR A 686 2.40 -18.19 16.00
N GLU A 687 1.57 -17.18 16.20
CA GLU A 687 1.30 -16.14 15.21
C GLU A 687 2.61 -15.38 14.88
N ILE A 688 3.37 -14.98 15.91
CA ILE A 688 4.63 -14.25 15.74
C ILE A 688 5.70 -15.12 15.10
N GLU A 689 5.80 -16.38 15.51
CA GLU A 689 6.75 -17.33 14.91
C GLU A 689 6.47 -17.52 13.42
N GLY A 690 5.21 -17.73 13.03
CA GLY A 690 4.79 -17.82 11.63
C GLY A 690 5.05 -16.54 10.84
N TYR A 691 4.87 -15.37 11.48
CA TYR A 691 5.18 -14.09 10.85
C TYR A 691 6.69 -13.91 10.64
N LEU A 692 7.51 -14.11 11.67
CA LEU A 692 8.98 -14.01 11.62
C LEU A 692 9.61 -15.00 10.64
N TYR A 693 8.98 -16.16 10.45
CA TYR A 693 9.44 -17.19 9.51
C TYR A 693 9.58 -16.65 8.08
N ASN A 694 8.72 -15.72 7.67
CA ASN A 694 8.78 -15.11 6.34
C ASN A 694 9.97 -14.16 6.14
N PHE A 695 10.56 -13.68 7.23
CA PHE A 695 11.67 -12.71 7.21
C PHE A 695 13.01 -13.32 7.59
N ARG A 696 13.02 -14.54 8.14
CA ARG A 696 14.25 -15.18 8.62
C ARG A 696 15.25 -15.44 7.50
N LYS A 697 16.50 -15.40 7.84
CA LYS A 697 17.60 -15.83 6.93
C LYS A 697 17.58 -17.36 6.79
N ILE A 698 17.81 -17.86 5.56
CA ILE A 698 18.06 -19.29 5.34
C ILE A 698 19.26 -19.71 6.20
N GLY A 699 19.11 -20.77 7.01
CA GLY A 699 20.11 -21.25 7.94
C GLY A 699 20.02 -20.67 9.35
N HIS A 700 19.07 -19.83 9.65
CA HIS A 700 18.66 -19.54 11.01
C HIS A 700 17.43 -20.39 11.38
N ASP A 701 17.50 -21.11 12.50
CA ASP A 701 16.28 -21.60 13.14
C ASP A 701 15.61 -20.49 13.92
N LEU A 702 14.35 -20.64 14.22
CA LEU A 702 13.56 -19.65 14.93
C LEU A 702 12.87 -20.32 16.13
N HIS A 703 12.99 -19.68 17.29
CA HIS A 703 12.31 -20.08 18.51
C HIS A 703 11.72 -18.85 19.19
N VAL A 704 10.39 -18.80 19.28
CA VAL A 704 9.66 -17.69 19.92
C VAL A 704 9.16 -18.15 21.29
N LYS A 705 9.46 -17.39 22.34
CA LYS A 705 9.15 -17.74 23.71
C LYS A 705 8.64 -16.55 24.52
N PRO A 706 7.99 -16.77 25.68
CA PRO A 706 7.66 -15.71 26.61
C PRO A 706 8.91 -15.03 27.17
N ALA A 707 8.76 -13.77 27.59
CA ALA A 707 9.78 -13.06 28.36
C ALA A 707 10.13 -13.79 29.64
N ARG A 708 11.38 -13.64 30.08
CA ARG A 708 11.81 -14.13 31.38
C ARG A 708 11.59 -13.07 32.44
N TYR A 709 10.57 -13.27 33.28
CA TYR A 709 10.30 -12.35 34.39
C TYR A 709 11.19 -12.63 35.58
N VAL A 710 11.70 -11.54 36.19
CA VAL A 710 12.55 -11.57 37.37
C VAL A 710 11.75 -11.03 38.56
N PRO A 711 11.26 -11.90 39.44
CA PRO A 711 10.50 -11.46 40.60
C PRO A 711 11.37 -10.69 41.58
N LEU A 712 10.79 -9.63 42.13
CA LEU A 712 11.49 -8.72 43.06
C LEU A 712 11.06 -8.95 44.52
N ASP A 713 11.99 -8.67 45.45
CA ASP A 713 11.74 -8.60 46.86
C ASP A 713 12.07 -7.18 47.33
N LEU A 714 11.02 -6.38 47.57
CA LEU A 714 11.11 -4.99 47.93
C LEU A 714 10.51 -4.73 49.33
N LYS A 715 11.31 -4.15 50.22
CA LYS A 715 10.83 -3.69 51.53
C LYS A 715 11.14 -2.21 51.68
N LEU A 716 10.09 -1.41 51.92
CA LEU A 716 10.17 0.01 52.13
C LEU A 716 9.79 0.39 53.57
N GLU A 717 10.57 1.23 54.21
CA GLU A 717 10.20 1.96 55.44
C GLU A 717 9.85 3.38 55.05
N VAL A 718 8.66 3.82 55.48
CA VAL A 718 8.11 5.13 55.16
C VAL A 718 7.79 5.90 56.39
N CYS A 719 8.30 7.13 56.50
CA CYS A 719 7.97 8.05 57.58
C CYS A 719 6.72 8.85 57.21
N ALA A 720 5.69 8.77 58.01
CA ALA A 720 4.46 9.54 57.84
C ALA A 720 4.47 10.80 58.72
N LEU A 721 4.00 11.90 58.15
CA LEU A 721 3.82 13.16 58.88
C LEU A 721 2.77 13.00 59.98
N PRO A 722 2.88 13.70 61.15
CA PRO A 722 2.07 13.47 62.33
C PRO A 722 0.55 13.59 62.14
N HIS A 723 0.11 14.32 61.16
CA HIS A 723 -1.31 14.60 60.90
C HIS A 723 -2.00 13.59 59.95
N TYR A 724 -1.25 12.61 59.42
CA TYR A 724 -1.77 11.63 58.48
C TYR A 724 -1.94 10.26 59.14
N GLN A 725 -2.92 9.53 58.70
CA GLN A 725 -3.18 8.15 59.15
C GLN A 725 -2.29 7.17 58.37
N ARG A 726 -1.58 6.31 59.09
CA ARG A 726 -0.68 5.28 58.52
C ARG A 726 -1.38 4.36 57.52
N ALA A 727 -2.62 3.97 57.87
CA ALA A 727 -3.38 3.04 57.03
C ALA A 727 -3.72 3.64 55.64
N HIS A 728 -4.05 4.95 55.58
CA HIS A 728 -4.32 5.63 54.31
C HIS A 728 -3.07 5.75 53.46
N ILE A 729 -1.93 6.18 54.07
CA ILE A 729 -0.64 6.24 53.35
C ILE A 729 -0.23 4.88 52.84
N LYS A 730 -0.37 3.82 53.68
CA LYS A 730 -0.04 2.46 53.23
C LYS A 730 -0.90 1.98 52.10
N ALA A 731 -2.20 2.26 52.14
CA ALA A 731 -3.14 1.89 51.06
C ALA A 731 -2.77 2.59 49.76
N GLU A 732 -2.51 3.91 49.80
CA GLU A 732 -2.14 4.69 48.59
C GLU A 732 -0.77 4.24 48.03
N LEU A 733 0.19 3.93 48.88
CA LEU A 733 1.49 3.37 48.45
C LEU A 733 1.34 2.00 47.80
N LEU A 734 0.49 1.11 48.36
CA LEU A 734 0.22 -0.18 47.73
C LEU A 734 -0.49 -0.05 46.36
N GLU A 735 -1.33 0.96 46.23
CA GLU A 735 -1.98 1.27 44.92
C GLU A 735 -0.94 1.78 43.93
N ILE A 736 -0.09 2.76 44.31
CA ILE A 736 0.93 3.31 43.41
C ILE A 736 1.96 2.26 42.98
N PHE A 737 2.38 1.37 43.87
CA PHE A 737 3.32 0.30 43.54
C PHE A 737 2.66 -0.99 43.08
N SER A 738 1.39 -0.93 42.69
CA SER A 738 0.70 -2.09 42.13
C SER A 738 1.11 -2.35 40.66
N ASN A 739 0.78 -3.53 40.19
CA ASN A 739 0.84 -3.90 38.76
C ASN A 739 -0.47 -3.61 38.00
N ARG A 740 -1.40 -2.84 38.56
CA ARG A 740 -2.76 -2.63 38.08
C ARG A 740 -2.93 -1.29 37.38
N VAL A 741 -4.01 -1.19 36.60
CA VAL A 741 -4.48 0.09 36.09
C VAL A 741 -5.27 0.78 37.20
N LEU A 742 -4.82 1.98 37.62
CA LEU A 742 -5.39 2.77 38.69
C LEU A 742 -6.57 3.62 38.21
N THR A 743 -7.34 4.17 39.14
CA THR A 743 -8.43 5.10 38.87
C THR A 743 -7.98 6.26 37.97
N GLY A 744 -8.73 6.55 36.91
CA GLY A 744 -8.35 7.55 35.91
C GLY A 744 -7.41 7.03 34.81
N GLY A 745 -7.21 5.72 34.69
CA GLY A 745 -6.42 5.10 33.64
C GLY A 745 -4.90 5.24 33.80
N ARG A 746 -4.43 5.66 34.97
CA ARG A 746 -3.00 5.65 35.33
C ARG A 746 -2.55 4.22 35.62
N LYS A 747 -1.35 3.86 35.20
CA LYS A 747 -0.74 2.55 35.46
C LYS A 747 0.03 2.62 36.78
N GLY A 748 -0.06 1.58 37.60
CA GLY A 748 0.79 1.44 38.78
C GLY A 748 2.26 1.37 38.38
N PHE A 749 3.16 1.57 39.32
CA PHE A 749 4.62 1.62 39.06
C PHE A 749 5.14 0.31 38.43
N PHE A 750 4.67 -0.82 38.96
CA PHE A 750 5.05 -2.16 38.49
C PHE A 750 4.06 -2.75 37.47
N HIS A 751 3.27 -1.89 36.80
CA HIS A 751 2.43 -2.36 35.70
C HIS A 751 3.31 -2.93 34.59
N PRO A 752 2.97 -4.08 33.96
CA PRO A 752 3.76 -4.71 32.89
C PRO A 752 4.20 -3.72 31.81
N ASP A 753 3.29 -2.91 31.29
CA ASP A 753 3.60 -1.92 30.25
C ASP A 753 4.55 -0.77 30.69
N ASN A 754 4.92 -0.67 31.95
CA ASN A 754 5.92 0.30 32.42
C ASN A 754 7.32 -0.29 32.53
N LEU A 755 7.44 -1.59 32.33
CA LEU A 755 8.67 -2.38 32.45
C LEU A 755 9.02 -2.96 31.09
N THR A 756 10.29 -3.13 30.81
CA THR A 756 10.77 -3.63 29.52
C THR A 756 12.05 -4.45 29.66
N PHE A 757 12.41 -5.14 28.60
CA PHE A 757 13.64 -5.92 28.53
C PHE A 757 14.89 -5.13 28.85
N GLY A 758 15.77 -5.68 29.68
CA GLY A 758 17.08 -5.12 29.97
C GLY A 758 17.06 -3.82 30.79
N GLU A 759 15.89 -3.24 31.06
CA GLU A 759 15.79 -2.03 31.88
C GLU A 759 15.77 -2.39 33.37
N GLY A 760 16.92 -2.18 34.04
CA GLY A 760 17.03 -2.35 35.49
C GLY A 760 16.20 -1.30 36.24
N ILE A 761 15.80 -1.62 37.46
CA ILE A 761 15.02 -0.70 38.30
C ILE A 761 15.96 0.17 39.12
N TYR A 762 15.82 1.49 38.93
CA TYR A 762 16.52 2.47 39.77
C TYR A 762 15.78 2.72 41.10
N LEU A 763 16.47 2.54 42.21
CA LEU A 763 15.93 2.77 43.53
C LEU A 763 15.43 4.21 43.71
N SER A 764 16.08 5.17 43.06
CA SER A 764 15.67 6.57 43.07
C SER A 764 14.27 6.80 42.47
N ARG A 765 13.87 6.02 41.46
CA ARG A 765 12.51 6.09 40.86
C ARG A 765 11.46 5.58 41.86
N ILE A 766 11.75 4.51 42.58
CA ILE A 766 10.87 3.97 43.63
C ILE A 766 10.70 4.99 44.77
N ILE A 767 11.82 5.55 45.31
CA ILE A 767 11.80 6.54 46.37
C ILE A 767 11.00 7.78 45.92
N ALA A 768 11.25 8.28 44.72
CA ALA A 768 10.54 9.44 44.19
C ALA A 768 9.03 9.19 44.01
N ALA A 769 8.64 7.98 43.60
CA ALA A 769 7.23 7.60 43.49
C ALA A 769 6.54 7.56 44.84
N GLY A 770 7.18 6.99 45.88
CA GLY A 770 6.65 6.93 47.22
C GLY A 770 6.58 8.31 47.91
N GLN A 771 7.56 9.19 47.68
CA GLN A 771 7.58 10.55 48.25
C GLN A 771 6.51 11.48 47.63
N LYS A 772 5.92 11.15 46.50
CA LYS A 772 4.81 11.92 45.90
C LYS A 772 3.49 11.71 46.64
N VAL A 773 3.40 10.67 47.45
CA VAL A 773 2.21 10.41 48.26
C VAL A 773 2.05 11.47 49.34
N GLN A 774 0.86 12.04 49.39
CA GLN A 774 0.58 13.10 50.38
C GLN A 774 0.68 12.58 51.81
N GLY A 775 1.49 13.24 52.64
CA GLY A 775 1.71 12.83 54.05
C GLY A 775 2.95 11.95 54.25
N VAL A 776 3.67 11.64 53.19
CA VAL A 776 4.97 10.96 53.30
C VAL A 776 6.08 11.99 53.50
N GLU A 777 6.89 11.82 54.54
CA GLU A 777 8.06 12.64 54.86
C GLU A 777 9.33 12.02 54.28
N CYS A 778 9.52 10.73 54.48
CA CYS A 778 10.69 10.02 53.97
C CYS A 778 10.32 8.60 53.47
N VAL A 779 11.10 8.11 52.52
CA VAL A 779 11.04 6.71 52.05
C VAL A 779 12.44 6.14 52.03
N THR A 780 12.63 4.98 52.68
CA THR A 780 13.91 4.27 52.74
C THR A 780 13.72 2.82 52.33
N ALA A 781 14.54 2.32 51.43
CA ALA A 781 14.54 0.91 51.09
C ALA A 781 15.36 0.11 52.10
N VAL A 782 14.78 -0.90 52.70
CA VAL A 782 15.42 -1.84 53.60
C VAL A 782 15.87 -3.10 52.92
N ARG A 783 15.10 -3.51 51.90
CA ARG A 783 15.42 -4.65 51.05
C ARG A 783 15.03 -4.30 49.61
N PHE A 784 15.95 -4.54 48.70
CA PHE A 784 15.78 -4.31 47.29
C PHE A 784 16.67 -5.28 46.53
N GLN A 785 16.11 -6.39 46.09
CA GLN A 785 16.86 -7.49 45.49
C GLN A 785 15.96 -8.38 44.62
N ARG A 786 16.55 -9.31 43.89
CA ARG A 786 15.81 -10.38 43.23
C ARG A 786 15.26 -11.35 44.28
N LEU A 787 14.01 -11.78 44.12
CA LEU A 787 13.41 -12.76 45.00
C LEU A 787 14.18 -14.09 44.91
N TYR A 788 14.43 -14.72 46.04
CA TYR A 788 15.21 -15.96 46.19
C TYR A 788 16.70 -15.91 45.79
N GLU A 789 17.24 -14.73 45.49
CA GLU A 789 18.68 -14.53 45.31
C GLU A 789 19.29 -13.78 46.49
N SER A 790 20.60 -13.98 46.70
CA SER A 790 21.35 -13.15 47.67
C SER A 790 21.59 -11.76 47.12
N THR A 791 21.57 -10.76 48.00
CA THR A 791 21.84 -9.36 47.61
C THR A 791 23.21 -9.21 46.94
N ARG A 792 23.25 -8.36 45.92
CA ARG A 792 24.46 -7.94 45.21
C ARG A 792 24.76 -6.46 45.42
N ASN A 793 24.37 -5.92 46.58
CA ASN A 793 24.49 -4.52 46.96
C ASN A 793 23.63 -3.58 46.08
N GLU A 794 22.41 -4.01 45.72
CA GLU A 794 21.52 -3.22 44.88
C GLU A 794 21.09 -1.90 45.54
N ILE A 795 21.00 -1.87 46.87
CA ILE A 795 20.66 -0.65 47.59
C ILE A 795 21.82 0.35 47.52
N GLU A 796 23.05 -0.10 47.73
CA GLU A 796 24.25 0.72 47.69
C GLU A 796 24.52 1.23 46.27
N ASN A 797 24.29 0.39 45.30
CA ASN A 797 24.43 0.72 43.88
C ASN A 797 23.26 1.58 43.36
N GLY A 798 22.15 1.62 44.08
CA GLY A 798 20.93 2.33 43.65
C GLY A 798 20.25 1.74 42.41
N LEU A 799 20.62 0.54 42.01
CA LEU A 799 20.15 -0.10 40.78
C LEU A 799 20.04 -1.61 40.98
N LEU A 800 18.92 -2.18 40.58
CA LEU A 800 18.74 -3.63 40.37
C LEU A 800 18.90 -3.95 38.90
N PRO A 801 20.05 -4.52 38.49
CA PRO A 801 20.30 -4.83 37.08
C PRO A 801 19.53 -6.08 36.62
N VAL A 802 19.07 -6.07 35.37
CA VAL A 802 18.50 -7.22 34.71
C VAL A 802 19.23 -7.49 33.38
N ARG A 803 19.14 -8.71 32.87
CA ARG A 803 19.75 -9.07 31.57
C ARG A 803 18.87 -8.60 30.43
N ASN A 804 19.43 -8.53 29.22
CA ASN A 804 18.72 -8.07 28.04
C ASN A 804 17.42 -8.84 27.72
N ASN A 805 17.31 -10.10 28.14
CA ASN A 805 16.16 -10.95 27.94
C ASN A 805 15.28 -11.11 29.20
N GLU A 806 15.52 -10.29 30.21
CA GLU A 806 14.81 -10.31 31.48
C GLU A 806 13.98 -9.04 31.67
N ILE A 807 12.78 -9.18 32.25
CA ILE A 807 11.89 -8.09 32.65
C ILE A 807 11.66 -8.17 34.16
N PRO A 808 11.79 -7.10 34.93
CA PRO A 808 11.47 -7.10 36.36
C PRO A 808 9.97 -7.32 36.56
N GLN A 809 9.59 -8.01 37.66
CA GLN A 809 8.20 -8.29 37.99
C GLN A 809 7.94 -8.09 39.47
N LEU A 810 6.83 -7.45 39.84
CA LEU A 810 6.38 -7.33 41.21
C LEU A 810 4.85 -7.24 41.27
N ASP A 811 4.18 -8.38 41.43
CA ASP A 811 2.72 -8.44 41.51
C ASP A 811 2.21 -8.20 42.93
N ASN A 812 2.97 -8.60 43.91
CA ASN A 812 2.59 -8.57 45.34
C ASN A 812 1.24 -9.26 45.60
N ASP A 813 0.95 -10.35 44.85
CA ASP A 813 -0.27 -11.16 45.03
C ASP A 813 0.01 -12.29 46.02
N PRO A 814 -0.76 -12.37 47.14
CA PRO A 814 -0.60 -13.47 48.08
C PRO A 814 -0.82 -14.86 47.53
N ASN A 815 -1.56 -15.00 46.42
CA ASN A 815 -1.81 -16.28 45.75
C ASN A 815 -0.63 -16.72 44.85
N TYR A 816 0.20 -15.76 44.45
CA TYR A 816 1.36 -15.97 43.59
C TYR A 816 2.61 -15.31 44.15
N PRO A 817 3.08 -15.72 45.35
CA PRO A 817 4.22 -15.08 46.03
C PRO A 817 5.53 -15.18 45.25
N GLU A 818 5.61 -16.11 44.29
CA GLU A 818 6.74 -16.29 43.40
C GLU A 818 6.89 -15.16 42.36
N ARG A 819 5.86 -14.32 42.17
CA ARG A 819 5.88 -13.20 41.23
C ARG A 819 6.32 -11.86 41.85
N GLY A 820 6.92 -11.92 43.03
CA GLY A 820 7.47 -10.76 43.70
C GLY A 820 6.67 -10.33 44.92
N GLN A 821 7.37 -9.76 45.88
CA GLN A 821 6.85 -9.35 47.19
C GLN A 821 7.16 -7.91 47.52
N LEU A 822 6.14 -7.17 47.97
CA LEU A 822 6.27 -5.80 48.50
C LEU A 822 5.84 -5.72 49.92
N GLU A 823 6.76 -5.36 50.80
CA GLU A 823 6.49 -5.05 52.22
C GLU A 823 6.64 -3.55 52.49
N ILE A 824 5.57 -2.88 52.94
CA ILE A 824 5.60 -1.47 53.32
C ILE A 824 5.35 -1.34 54.81
N VAL A 825 6.34 -0.77 55.54
CA VAL A 825 6.27 -0.48 56.95
C VAL A 825 6.18 1.05 57.12
N VAL A 826 5.00 1.53 57.60
CA VAL A 826 4.80 2.96 57.84
C VAL A 826 5.07 3.27 59.31
N ARG A 827 6.02 4.17 59.57
CA ARG A 827 6.37 4.70 60.91
C ARG A 827 5.91 6.15 61.06
N GLY A 828 5.73 6.62 62.26
CA GLY A 828 5.18 7.97 62.51
C GLY A 828 3.68 8.04 62.23
N GLY A 829 3.12 9.22 62.02
CA GLY A 829 1.69 9.43 61.80
C GLY A 829 0.79 9.03 62.96
N ARG A 830 -0.53 8.94 62.70
CA ARG A 830 -1.54 8.49 63.67
C ARG A 830 -1.98 7.07 63.41
#